data_8df05f802333030959d16c58a80a64db
#
_entry.id   8df05f802333030959d16c58a80a64db
#
_cell.length_a   1.000
_cell.length_b   1.000
_cell.length_c   1.000
_cell.angle_alpha   90.00
_cell.angle_beta   90.00
_cell.angle_gamma   90.00
#
_symmetry.space_group_name_H-M   'P 1'
#
loop_
_entity.id
_entity.type
_entity.pdbx_description
1 polymer ?
#
loop_
_entity_poly.entity_id
_entity_poly.type
_entity_poly.pdbx_seq_one_letter_code
_entity_poly.pdbx_strand_id
1 'polypeptide(L)'
;MVIRGGRLGWRVLLLCLWGATASAETAPIASADAGEVSSPRAAAPGSARHTAPEIQLTLHSSGLVQAAEALHRGRHKEALKLLAAHDDGTPQADFLRALALLRSGEAGRAEKLLERLVSRLPAIEDRVLWQLAAAREEQEDREGALAAYERIGPDSVLHDEARLARARLLARLGRREEAMEVLRPLADRPAPKWGQDPSARALLQLGELAEKRDRSTAVAAYRKLWTEHVQAPEAEMARRRLEALGAAKLGPQESLRRAKNLVDAHRNEEGAALLRELLPSLEFPSEAGCEARLALGRALRKMRRHSEVPEVLGPVADRCPDPEIRVRALYLLATSTTILDPPRGEQTWLRLAGEFPDHSYADDALFQAAEVARRQGELDRARELLHRLVERYPGGDFRAEALFKLFWLERQQGRLAEALLALFQLEGEWRERPRALYWQGRTLLDLGRPAEALVSFRTLLVEHPASYYALLARGRVQALDPALGAEMRPELPIASEPGLDLAALAGERRFAAAVELLRLGFVAEATAELLRIDRQAIREAAGGSPEPLLAIVYLLDRAGSRQAGLQIARVELAEILERGYGPETALLYRLAYPLAYRDLVEENARRYGVPADLLQALMREESSLDPLVVSWAGAVGLTQLMVQTARSVAKRLGLGPVDAGRLKDPATNVRIGTAYLGSLLQRFEGNWALACAGYNAGPGAVSRWLAARGDLLLDEFVEEIPIDQTRNYVKRVLDSFAAYRLIYGEGEDRFPAIPPGRAAP
;
A
#
# COMPACT_ATOMS: atom_id res chain seq x y z
N MET A 1 1.80 -17.66 -22.41
CA MET A 1 1.37 -16.27 -22.30
C MET A 1 2.15 -15.67 -21.16
N VAL A 2 3.24 -15.00 -21.47
CA VAL A 2 4.16 -14.47 -20.45
C VAL A 2 3.53 -13.22 -19.88
N ILE A 3 3.03 -13.30 -18.65
CA ILE A 3 2.65 -12.11 -17.89
C ILE A 3 3.96 -11.45 -17.47
N ARG A 4 4.41 -10.49 -18.27
CA ARG A 4 5.43 -9.54 -17.80
C ARG A 4 4.81 -8.80 -16.63
N GLY A 5 5.41 -8.96 -15.44
CA GLY A 5 5.08 -8.14 -14.29
C GLY A 5 5.29 -6.67 -14.62
N GLY A 6 4.19 -6.02 -15.00
CA GLY A 6 4.17 -4.59 -15.19
C GLY A 6 4.54 -3.92 -13.87
N ARG A 7 5.62 -3.18 -13.88
CA ARG A 7 5.93 -2.25 -12.78
C ARG A 7 4.71 -1.35 -12.66
N LEU A 8 4.01 -1.43 -11.53
CA LEU A 8 2.97 -0.47 -11.21
C LEU A 8 3.55 0.92 -11.44
N GLY A 9 3.03 1.59 -12.45
CA GLY A 9 3.45 2.93 -12.80
C GLY A 9 3.32 3.86 -11.59
N TRP A 10 4.14 4.84 -11.51
CA TRP A 10 4.28 5.89 -10.48
C TRP A 10 2.97 6.51 -9.94
N ARG A 11 1.83 6.21 -10.54
CA ARG A 11 0.49 6.59 -10.05
C ARG A 11 0.09 5.94 -8.74
N VAL A 12 0.59 4.73 -8.44
CA VAL A 12 0.33 4.03 -7.16
C VAL A 12 1.32 4.46 -6.09
N LEU A 13 2.50 4.93 -6.45
CA LEU A 13 3.56 5.31 -5.51
C LEU A 13 3.30 6.63 -4.74
N LEU A 14 2.38 7.48 -5.20
CA LEU A 14 2.02 8.71 -4.49
C LEU A 14 0.96 8.52 -3.39
N LEU A 15 0.31 7.34 -3.33
CA LEU A 15 -0.73 7.05 -2.34
C LEU A 15 -0.44 5.84 -1.45
N CYS A 16 0.60 5.03 -1.74
CA CYS A 16 0.94 3.82 -0.99
C CYS A 16 2.23 3.94 -0.19
N LEU A 17 2.53 5.09 0.39
CA LEU A 17 3.66 5.27 1.32
C LEU A 17 3.31 4.88 2.76
N TRP A 18 2.49 3.85 2.94
CA TRP A 18 2.18 3.32 4.27
C TRP A 18 1.92 1.81 4.18
N GLY A 19 2.85 1.04 4.63
CA GLY A 19 2.72 -0.40 4.81
C GLY A 19 4.00 -1.15 4.44
N ALA A 20 4.52 -1.88 5.40
CA ALA A 20 5.64 -2.79 5.19
C ALA A 20 5.30 -3.81 4.09
N THR A 21 5.92 -3.69 2.93
CA THR A 21 5.88 -4.74 1.91
C THR A 21 7.26 -5.34 1.75
N ALA A 22 7.38 -6.61 2.07
CA ALA A 22 8.52 -7.42 1.68
C ALA A 22 8.55 -7.52 0.16
N SER A 23 9.62 -7.05 -0.47
CA SER A 23 9.85 -7.25 -1.91
C SER A 23 10.71 -8.50 -2.10
N ALA A 24 10.20 -9.49 -2.81
CA ALA A 24 11.01 -10.58 -3.34
C ALA A 24 11.77 -10.09 -4.57
N GLU A 25 13.07 -10.29 -4.59
CA GLU A 25 13.93 -10.12 -5.77
C GLU A 25 13.64 -11.21 -6.78
N THR A 26 13.37 -10.84 -8.04
CA THR A 26 13.29 -11.79 -9.16
C THR A 26 14.63 -11.84 -9.90
N ALA A 27 15.23 -13.01 -9.93
CA ALA A 27 16.32 -13.35 -10.82
C ALA A 27 15.83 -13.54 -12.28
N PRO A 28 16.68 -13.33 -13.31
CA PRO A 28 16.26 -13.43 -14.70
C PRO A 28 16.15 -14.88 -15.17
N ILE A 29 15.05 -15.25 -15.80
CA ILE A 29 14.85 -16.55 -16.46
C ILE A 29 15.03 -16.38 -17.97
N ALA A 30 15.82 -17.31 -18.53
CA ALA A 30 16.16 -17.42 -19.93
C ALA A 30 14.94 -17.80 -20.81
N SER A 31 15.01 -17.34 -22.08
CA SER A 31 14.04 -17.60 -23.15
C SER A 31 13.97 -19.09 -23.55
N ALA A 32 12.76 -19.60 -23.77
CA ALA A 32 12.50 -20.80 -24.55
C ALA A 32 11.21 -20.67 -25.37
N ASP A 33 11.25 -21.29 -26.51
CA ASP A 33 10.47 -21.17 -27.74
C ASP A 33 8.96 -21.36 -27.71
N ALA A 34 8.35 -20.84 -28.78
CA ALA A 34 6.95 -20.85 -29.12
C ALA A 34 6.41 -22.27 -29.44
N GLY A 35 5.24 -22.60 -28.91
CA GLY A 35 4.46 -23.79 -29.26
C GLY A 35 2.94 -23.49 -29.24
N GLU A 36 2.29 -24.00 -30.24
CA GLU A 36 0.96 -23.75 -30.77
C GLU A 36 -0.23 -23.64 -29.82
N VAL A 37 -1.17 -22.78 -30.22
CA VAL A 37 -2.46 -22.50 -29.60
C VAL A 37 -3.44 -23.66 -29.83
N SER A 38 -3.96 -24.24 -28.77
CA SER A 38 -5.18 -25.08 -28.78
C SER A 38 -6.25 -24.50 -27.87
N SER A 39 -7.47 -24.38 -28.41
CA SER A 39 -8.67 -23.85 -27.78
C SER A 39 -9.07 -24.60 -26.47
N PRO A 40 -9.66 -23.92 -25.47
CA PRO A 40 -10.09 -24.57 -24.24
C PRO A 40 -11.38 -25.40 -24.49
N ARG A 41 -11.32 -26.68 -24.18
CA ARG A 41 -12.48 -27.57 -24.05
C ARG A 41 -13.28 -27.19 -22.81
N ALA A 42 -14.59 -27.21 -22.95
CA ALA A 42 -15.56 -27.06 -21.87
C ALA A 42 -15.29 -28.05 -20.72
N ALA A 43 -15.29 -27.58 -19.51
CA ALA A 43 -15.17 -28.39 -18.30
C ALA A 43 -16.44 -29.19 -18.05
N ALA A 44 -16.26 -30.44 -17.66
CA ALA A 44 -17.34 -31.34 -17.29
C ALA A 44 -17.95 -30.95 -15.92
N PRO A 45 -19.26 -31.12 -15.70
CA PRO A 45 -19.89 -30.87 -14.42
C PRO A 45 -19.67 -32.03 -13.46
N GLY A 46 -19.21 -31.74 -12.24
CA GLY A 46 -19.28 -32.67 -11.12
C GLY A 46 -17.98 -32.95 -10.38
N SER A 47 -17.46 -31.98 -9.66
CA SER A 47 -16.63 -32.25 -8.49
C SER A 47 -17.40 -31.82 -7.24
N ALA A 48 -17.67 -32.77 -6.34
CA ALA A 48 -18.24 -32.51 -5.04
C ALA A 48 -17.38 -31.45 -4.33
N ARG A 49 -17.93 -30.26 -4.09
CA ARG A 49 -17.30 -29.23 -3.28
C ARG A 49 -17.20 -29.81 -1.86
N HIS A 50 -16.00 -30.18 -1.44
CA HIS A 50 -15.72 -30.43 -0.06
C HIS A 50 -15.92 -29.09 0.67
N THR A 51 -16.89 -29.05 1.60
CA THR A 51 -17.01 -27.94 2.56
C THR A 51 -15.66 -27.81 3.27
N ALA A 52 -14.99 -26.67 3.08
CA ALA A 52 -13.71 -26.42 3.74
C ALA A 52 -13.88 -26.56 5.26
N PRO A 53 -12.93 -27.14 5.97
CA PRO A 53 -13.00 -27.25 7.41
C PRO A 53 -13.09 -25.82 7.99
N GLU A 54 -14.07 -25.63 8.87
CA GLU A 54 -14.26 -24.36 9.58
C GLU A 54 -12.98 -24.02 10.34
N ILE A 55 -12.37 -22.85 10.07
CA ILE A 55 -11.18 -22.41 10.81
C ILE A 55 -11.62 -21.97 12.20
N GLN A 56 -11.40 -22.84 13.19
CA GLN A 56 -11.75 -22.56 14.57
C GLN A 56 -10.74 -21.58 15.17
N LEU A 57 -11.14 -20.30 15.30
CA LEU A 57 -10.30 -19.21 15.83
C LEU A 57 -10.52 -18.89 17.30
N THR A 58 -11.39 -19.63 17.98
CA THR A 58 -11.70 -19.43 19.39
C THR A 58 -11.15 -20.56 20.24
N LEU A 59 -10.75 -20.27 21.47
CA LEU A 59 -10.44 -21.27 22.48
C LEU A 59 -11.72 -22.05 22.84
N HIS A 60 -11.58 -23.33 23.17
CA HIS A 60 -12.69 -24.23 23.41
C HIS A 60 -13.56 -23.86 24.62
N SER A 61 -13.04 -23.06 25.56
CA SER A 61 -13.81 -22.61 26.71
C SER A 61 -13.81 -21.11 26.90
N SER A 62 -14.93 -20.55 27.33
CA SER A 62 -15.06 -19.10 27.62
C SER A 62 -14.11 -18.68 28.77
N GLY A 63 -13.79 -19.56 29.70
CA GLY A 63 -12.83 -19.29 30.77
C GLY A 63 -11.41 -19.10 30.28
N LEU A 64 -10.97 -19.85 29.27
CA LEU A 64 -9.66 -19.66 28.63
C LEU A 64 -9.59 -18.35 27.83
N VAL A 65 -10.67 -17.95 27.18
CA VAL A 65 -10.73 -16.65 26.51
C VAL A 65 -10.55 -15.51 27.52
N GLN A 66 -11.27 -15.57 28.66
CA GLN A 66 -11.13 -14.58 29.72
C GLN A 66 -9.73 -14.56 30.34
N ALA A 67 -9.11 -15.74 30.51
CA ALA A 67 -7.73 -15.85 31.00
C ALA A 67 -6.72 -15.22 30.03
N ALA A 68 -6.86 -15.45 28.72
CA ALA A 68 -6.04 -14.83 27.70
C ALA A 68 -6.20 -13.30 27.71
N GLU A 69 -7.44 -12.79 27.80
CA GLU A 69 -7.69 -11.35 27.92
C GLU A 69 -7.08 -10.74 29.17
N ALA A 70 -7.20 -11.41 30.34
CA ALA A 70 -6.60 -10.93 31.57
C ALA A 70 -5.07 -10.87 31.44
N LEU A 71 -4.45 -11.87 30.81
CA LEU A 71 -3.01 -11.91 30.51
C LEU A 71 -2.58 -10.75 29.63
N HIS A 72 -3.28 -10.50 28.54
CA HIS A 72 -2.98 -9.41 27.62
C HIS A 72 -3.16 -8.01 28.24
N ARG A 73 -4.08 -7.88 29.20
CA ARG A 73 -4.26 -6.65 29.98
C ARG A 73 -3.28 -6.51 31.15
N GLY A 74 -2.27 -7.39 31.27
CA GLY A 74 -1.27 -7.36 32.35
C GLY A 74 -1.77 -7.86 33.68
N ARG A 75 -2.99 -8.44 33.77
CA ARG A 75 -3.60 -8.93 35.01
C ARG A 75 -3.22 -10.39 35.27
N HIS A 76 -1.91 -10.65 35.45
CA HIS A 76 -1.34 -12.00 35.46
C HIS A 76 -1.90 -12.91 36.59
N LYS A 77 -2.10 -12.35 37.80
CA LYS A 77 -2.68 -13.11 38.93
C LYS A 77 -4.15 -13.50 38.73
N GLU A 78 -4.91 -12.64 38.03
CA GLU A 78 -6.29 -12.94 37.63
C GLU A 78 -6.31 -14.03 36.54
N ALA A 79 -5.42 -13.94 35.55
CA ALA A 79 -5.26 -14.98 34.57
C ALA A 79 -4.96 -16.35 35.16
N LEU A 80 -4.06 -16.44 36.17
CA LEU A 80 -3.75 -17.68 36.91
C LEU A 80 -4.97 -18.24 37.64
N LYS A 81 -5.80 -17.38 38.25
CA LYS A 81 -7.05 -17.83 38.92
C LYS A 81 -8.05 -18.40 37.92
N LEU A 82 -8.24 -17.72 36.78
CA LEU A 82 -9.15 -18.18 35.73
C LEU A 82 -8.67 -19.51 35.15
N LEU A 83 -7.36 -19.65 34.88
CA LEU A 83 -6.77 -20.89 34.38
C LEU A 83 -6.84 -22.05 35.34
N ALA A 84 -6.83 -21.77 36.66
CA ALA A 84 -7.03 -22.80 37.69
C ALA A 84 -8.49 -23.24 37.79
N ALA A 85 -9.45 -22.34 37.55
CA ALA A 85 -10.88 -22.63 37.59
C ALA A 85 -11.40 -23.33 36.31
N HIS A 86 -10.73 -23.12 35.17
CA HIS A 86 -11.15 -23.59 33.86
C HIS A 86 -10.06 -24.40 33.16
N ASP A 87 -9.34 -25.24 33.94
CA ASP A 87 -8.28 -26.10 33.39
C ASP A 87 -8.88 -27.23 32.57
N ASP A 88 -8.72 -27.17 31.27
CA ASP A 88 -9.17 -28.18 30.29
C ASP A 88 -8.03 -29.14 29.88
N GLY A 89 -6.82 -29.00 30.46
CA GLY A 89 -5.64 -29.82 30.15
C GLY A 89 -5.06 -29.62 28.77
N THR A 90 -5.50 -28.59 28.04
CA THR A 90 -5.01 -28.30 26.69
C THR A 90 -3.61 -27.67 26.71
N PRO A 91 -2.78 -27.89 25.66
CA PRO A 91 -1.51 -27.20 25.54
C PRO A 91 -1.65 -25.67 25.54
N GLN A 92 -2.77 -25.15 25.05
CA GLN A 92 -3.08 -23.71 25.04
C GLN A 92 -3.24 -23.14 26.45
N ALA A 93 -4.00 -23.86 27.32
CA ALA A 93 -4.14 -23.50 28.74
C ALA A 93 -2.80 -23.50 29.45
N ASP A 94 -1.98 -24.55 29.25
CA ASP A 94 -0.64 -24.66 29.80
C ASP A 94 0.28 -23.54 29.31
N PHE A 95 0.20 -23.13 28.05
CA PHE A 95 0.99 -22.04 27.52
C PHE A 95 0.61 -20.68 28.15
N LEU A 96 -0.68 -20.37 28.20
CA LEU A 96 -1.17 -19.15 28.87
C LEU A 96 -0.76 -19.14 30.35
N ARG A 97 -0.80 -20.32 31.04
CA ARG A 97 -0.34 -20.47 32.43
C ARG A 97 1.15 -20.21 32.55
N ALA A 98 1.97 -20.78 31.70
CA ALA A 98 3.41 -20.54 31.67
C ALA A 98 3.75 -19.06 31.49
N LEU A 99 3.08 -18.38 30.61
CA LEU A 99 3.25 -16.92 30.40
C LEU A 99 2.85 -16.11 31.62
N ALA A 100 1.71 -16.46 32.27
CA ALA A 100 1.24 -15.77 33.45
C ALA A 100 2.21 -15.98 34.65
N LEU A 101 2.75 -17.19 34.83
CA LEU A 101 3.77 -17.51 35.82
C LEU A 101 5.06 -16.71 35.57
N LEU A 102 5.59 -16.74 34.35
CA LEU A 102 6.80 -16.00 33.99
C LEU A 102 6.65 -14.51 34.31
N ARG A 103 5.55 -13.89 33.86
CA ARG A 103 5.27 -12.47 34.15
C ARG A 103 4.94 -12.17 35.60
N SER A 104 4.74 -13.19 36.44
CA SER A 104 4.56 -13.06 37.89
C SER A 104 5.86 -13.31 38.66
N GLY A 105 6.99 -13.54 38.00
CA GLY A 105 8.29 -13.81 38.60
C GLY A 105 8.48 -15.26 39.03
N GLU A 106 7.63 -16.18 38.57
CA GLU A 106 7.71 -17.61 38.90
C GLU A 106 8.39 -18.43 37.80
N ALA A 107 9.57 -17.96 37.36
CA ALA A 107 10.31 -18.47 36.22
C ALA A 107 10.55 -19.98 36.22
N GLY A 108 10.94 -20.56 37.37
CA GLY A 108 11.20 -22.00 37.49
C GLY A 108 9.95 -22.87 37.33
N ARG A 109 8.75 -22.35 37.68
CA ARG A 109 7.49 -23.05 37.40
C ARG A 109 7.09 -22.94 35.92
N ALA A 110 7.31 -21.76 35.33
CA ALA A 110 7.06 -21.53 33.93
C ALA A 110 7.95 -22.42 33.06
N GLU A 111 9.23 -22.52 33.35
CA GLU A 111 10.20 -23.37 32.63
C GLU A 111 9.71 -24.82 32.51
N LYS A 112 9.30 -25.44 33.60
CA LYS A 112 8.81 -26.83 33.63
C LYS A 112 7.60 -27.08 32.73
N LEU A 113 6.74 -26.07 32.57
CA LEU A 113 5.61 -26.13 31.66
C LEU A 113 6.08 -25.95 30.19
N LEU A 114 6.93 -24.95 29.97
CA LEU A 114 7.42 -24.62 28.64
C LEU A 114 8.24 -25.75 27.98
N GLU A 115 9.08 -26.45 28.76
CA GLU A 115 9.81 -27.63 28.31
C GLU A 115 8.89 -28.71 27.72
N ARG A 116 7.77 -28.98 28.40
CA ARG A 116 6.78 -29.98 27.95
C ARG A 116 5.99 -29.50 26.74
N LEU A 117 5.83 -28.18 26.60
CA LEU A 117 5.05 -27.58 25.52
C LEU A 117 5.78 -27.51 24.18
N VAL A 118 7.10 -27.57 24.16
CA VAL A 118 7.90 -27.49 22.92
C VAL A 118 7.42 -28.51 21.88
N SER A 119 7.14 -29.75 22.28
CA SER A 119 6.63 -30.81 21.37
C SER A 119 5.11 -30.82 21.20
N ARG A 120 4.36 -30.18 22.16
CA ARG A 120 2.89 -30.18 22.14
C ARG A 120 2.27 -29.02 21.35
N LEU A 121 3.03 -27.98 21.05
CA LEU A 121 2.63 -26.80 20.26
C LEU A 121 3.57 -26.57 19.06
N PRO A 122 3.67 -27.53 18.13
CA PRO A 122 4.65 -27.47 17.06
C PRO A 122 4.44 -26.28 16.10
N ALA A 123 3.22 -25.79 15.94
CA ALA A 123 2.92 -24.63 15.10
C ALA A 123 3.57 -23.33 15.63
N ILE A 124 3.75 -23.22 16.95
CA ILE A 124 4.34 -22.06 17.64
C ILE A 124 5.53 -22.47 18.51
N GLU A 125 6.25 -23.54 18.14
CA GLU A 125 7.42 -24.03 18.90
C GLU A 125 8.43 -22.93 19.18
N ASP A 126 8.68 -22.07 18.21
CA ASP A 126 9.60 -20.94 18.31
C ASP A 126 9.19 -19.93 19.40
N ARG A 127 7.87 -19.70 19.61
CA ARG A 127 7.37 -18.86 20.71
C ARG A 127 7.53 -19.54 22.07
N VAL A 128 7.29 -20.84 22.10
CA VAL A 128 7.54 -21.63 23.31
C VAL A 128 9.01 -21.59 23.69
N LEU A 129 9.91 -21.81 22.73
CA LEU A 129 11.37 -21.73 22.91
C LEU A 129 11.82 -20.33 23.34
N TRP A 130 11.25 -19.28 22.77
CA TRP A 130 11.54 -17.89 23.15
C TRP A 130 11.20 -17.64 24.63
N GLN A 131 10.03 -18.08 25.08
CA GLN A 131 9.61 -17.92 26.48
C GLN A 131 10.41 -18.83 27.41
N LEU A 132 10.81 -20.01 26.95
CA LEU A 132 11.69 -20.91 27.71
C LEU A 132 13.08 -20.28 27.93
N ALA A 133 13.64 -19.67 26.88
CA ALA A 133 14.88 -18.92 26.99
C ALA A 133 14.77 -17.76 27.98
N ALA A 134 13.66 -17.00 27.93
CA ALA A 134 13.40 -15.91 28.86
C ALA A 134 13.30 -16.41 30.31
N ALA A 135 12.60 -17.53 30.54
CA ALA A 135 12.50 -18.14 31.87
C ALA A 135 13.86 -18.57 32.43
N ARG A 136 14.73 -19.09 31.60
CA ARG A 136 16.11 -19.48 31.94
C ARG A 136 17.02 -18.29 32.20
N GLU A 137 16.90 -17.21 31.37
CA GLU A 137 17.64 -15.97 31.65
C GLU A 137 17.27 -15.36 32.99
N GLU A 138 15.99 -15.39 33.44
CA GLU A 138 15.56 -14.92 34.73
C GLU A 138 16.13 -15.74 35.90
N GLN A 139 16.42 -17.02 35.68
CA GLN A 139 17.05 -17.92 36.63
C GLN A 139 18.59 -17.91 36.55
N GLU A 140 19.17 -17.01 35.71
CA GLU A 140 20.60 -16.91 35.42
C GLU A 140 21.20 -18.16 34.72
N ASP A 141 20.38 -19.09 34.22
CA ASP A 141 20.79 -20.22 33.40
C ASP A 141 21.08 -19.75 31.97
N ARG A 142 22.24 -19.15 31.78
CA ARG A 142 22.65 -18.57 30.48
C ARG A 142 22.91 -19.60 29.41
N GLU A 143 23.47 -20.77 29.76
CA GLU A 143 23.72 -21.84 28.80
C GLU A 143 22.41 -22.51 28.34
N GLY A 144 21.50 -22.76 29.30
CA GLY A 144 20.17 -23.24 28.94
C GLY A 144 19.36 -22.27 28.10
N ALA A 145 19.44 -20.96 28.37
CA ALA A 145 18.83 -19.93 27.54
C ALA A 145 19.42 -19.89 26.13
N LEU A 146 20.77 -19.98 26.01
CA LEU A 146 21.49 -20.04 24.75
C LEU A 146 20.99 -21.21 23.90
N ALA A 147 20.90 -22.41 24.47
CA ALA A 147 20.42 -23.62 23.80
C ALA A 147 18.97 -23.49 23.31
N ALA A 148 18.10 -22.82 24.09
CA ALA A 148 16.72 -22.58 23.66
C ALA A 148 16.64 -21.59 22.48
N TYR A 149 17.36 -20.47 22.53
CA TYR A 149 17.41 -19.53 21.39
C TYR A 149 18.02 -20.16 20.12
N GLU A 150 18.98 -21.05 20.26
CA GLU A 150 19.64 -21.74 19.15
C GLU A 150 18.68 -22.61 18.35
N ARG A 151 17.69 -23.19 19.00
CA ARG A 151 16.64 -24.00 18.36
C ARG A 151 15.65 -23.17 17.53
N ILE A 152 15.60 -21.85 17.68
CA ILE A 152 14.74 -20.99 16.86
C ILE A 152 15.32 -20.86 15.46
N GLY A 153 14.77 -21.65 14.54
CA GLY A 153 15.25 -21.79 13.16
C GLY A 153 15.02 -20.56 12.26
N PRO A 154 15.62 -20.57 11.05
CA PRO A 154 15.57 -19.44 10.12
C PRO A 154 14.17 -19.11 9.59
N ASP A 155 13.24 -20.06 9.62
CA ASP A 155 11.87 -19.87 9.19
C ASP A 155 11.01 -19.09 10.20
N SER A 156 11.50 -18.91 11.42
CA SER A 156 10.79 -18.15 12.45
C SER A 156 10.91 -16.64 12.24
N VAL A 157 9.84 -15.92 12.52
CA VAL A 157 9.87 -14.45 12.61
C VAL A 157 10.75 -13.96 13.76
N LEU A 158 11.03 -14.80 14.77
CA LEU A 158 11.87 -14.51 15.94
C LEU A 158 13.36 -14.81 15.68
N HIS A 159 13.72 -15.39 14.53
CA HIS A 159 15.09 -15.85 14.28
C HIS A 159 16.14 -14.74 14.42
N ASP A 160 15.90 -13.57 13.88
CA ASP A 160 16.85 -12.46 13.95
C ASP A 160 17.00 -11.94 15.40
N GLU A 161 15.87 -11.85 16.13
CA GLU A 161 15.90 -11.48 17.55
C GLU A 161 16.60 -12.55 18.40
N ALA A 162 16.37 -13.82 18.10
CA ALA A 162 17.07 -14.92 18.77
C ALA A 162 18.59 -14.87 18.53
N ARG A 163 19.01 -14.54 17.31
CA ARG A 163 20.44 -14.31 17.00
C ARG A 163 21.06 -13.19 17.83
N LEU A 164 20.37 -12.04 17.90
CA LEU A 164 20.81 -10.90 18.72
C LEU A 164 20.88 -11.27 20.21
N ALA A 165 19.89 -12.01 20.72
CA ALA A 165 19.89 -12.50 22.10
C ALA A 165 21.03 -13.49 22.37
N ARG A 166 21.26 -14.45 21.46
CA ARG A 166 22.38 -15.39 21.52
C ARG A 166 23.73 -14.67 21.58
N ALA A 167 23.95 -13.71 20.70
CA ALA A 167 25.20 -12.95 20.68
C ALA A 167 25.42 -12.19 21.98
N ARG A 168 24.37 -11.59 22.54
CA ARG A 168 24.40 -10.93 23.85
C ARG A 168 24.78 -11.91 24.99
N LEU A 169 24.19 -13.11 25.01
CA LEU A 169 24.49 -14.13 26.02
C LEU A 169 25.90 -14.67 25.87
N LEU A 170 26.37 -15.00 24.66
CA LEU A 170 27.75 -15.43 24.36
C LEU A 170 28.76 -14.38 24.83
N ALA A 171 28.47 -13.09 24.58
CA ALA A 171 29.32 -12.00 25.07
C ALA A 171 29.42 -11.96 26.60
N ARG A 172 28.29 -12.17 27.30
CA ARG A 172 28.26 -12.24 28.78
C ARG A 172 28.97 -13.47 29.35
N LEU A 173 29.02 -14.57 28.59
CA LEU A 173 29.78 -15.78 28.91
C LEU A 173 31.28 -15.65 28.55
N GLY A 174 31.72 -14.53 27.95
CA GLY A 174 33.08 -14.30 27.50
C GLY A 174 33.41 -14.91 26.14
N ARG A 175 32.49 -15.59 25.47
CA ARG A 175 32.61 -16.30 24.19
C ARG A 175 32.45 -15.32 23.02
N ARG A 176 33.34 -14.33 22.92
CA ARG A 176 33.20 -13.17 22.03
C ARG A 176 33.26 -13.54 20.55
N GLU A 177 34.19 -14.41 20.17
CA GLU A 177 34.39 -14.85 18.79
C GLU A 177 33.10 -15.52 18.27
N GLU A 178 32.51 -16.40 19.06
CA GLU A 178 31.24 -17.04 18.71
C GLU A 178 30.08 -16.04 18.64
N ALA A 179 30.06 -15.03 19.52
CA ALA A 179 29.08 -13.96 19.45
C ALA A 179 29.18 -13.20 18.12
N MET A 180 30.37 -12.90 17.67
CA MET A 180 30.64 -12.24 16.37
C MET A 180 30.23 -13.11 15.19
N GLU A 181 30.52 -14.42 15.23
CA GLU A 181 30.09 -15.36 14.19
C GLU A 181 28.56 -15.45 14.05
N VAL A 182 27.85 -15.48 15.17
CA VAL A 182 26.39 -15.47 15.17
C VAL A 182 25.82 -14.19 14.53
N LEU A 183 26.49 -13.03 14.72
CA LEU A 183 26.03 -11.75 14.20
C LEU A 183 26.33 -11.52 12.71
N ARG A 184 27.45 -12.05 12.17
CA ARG A 184 27.90 -11.78 10.79
C ARG A 184 26.83 -11.97 9.73
N PRO A 185 26.10 -13.11 9.65
CA PRO A 185 25.08 -13.30 8.61
C PRO A 185 23.94 -12.27 8.67
N LEU A 186 23.66 -11.73 9.84
CA LEU A 186 22.67 -10.68 10.02
C LEU A 186 23.25 -9.31 9.67
N ALA A 187 24.48 -9.02 10.09
CA ALA A 187 25.21 -7.80 9.80
C ALA A 187 25.52 -7.62 8.28
N ASP A 188 25.55 -8.72 7.53
CA ASP A 188 25.81 -8.67 6.08
C ASP A 188 24.56 -8.34 5.24
N ARG A 189 23.39 -8.43 5.81
CA ARG A 189 22.15 -8.07 5.13
C ARG A 189 22.08 -6.57 4.80
N PRO A 190 21.46 -6.19 3.67
CA PRO A 190 21.21 -4.79 3.35
C PRO A 190 20.19 -4.17 4.33
N ALA A 191 20.22 -2.85 4.44
CA ALA A 191 19.22 -2.13 5.20
C ALA A 191 17.80 -2.39 4.63
N PRO A 192 16.82 -2.68 5.48
CA PRO A 192 15.44 -2.84 5.03
C PRO A 192 14.91 -1.50 4.54
N LYS A 193 14.04 -1.52 3.53
CA LYS A 193 13.39 -0.29 3.04
C LYS A 193 12.47 0.33 4.09
N TRP A 194 11.88 -0.50 4.95
CA TRP A 194 10.87 -0.09 5.96
C TRP A 194 10.94 -1.02 7.19
N GLY A 195 10.52 -0.49 8.33
CA GLY A 195 10.36 -1.26 9.55
C GLY A 195 11.61 -1.34 10.42
N GLN A 196 11.68 -2.35 11.27
CA GLN A 196 12.82 -2.57 12.17
C GLN A 196 14.03 -3.07 11.38
N ASP A 197 15.21 -2.61 11.78
CA ASP A 197 16.49 -2.99 11.16
C ASP A 197 17.34 -3.85 12.12
N PRO A 198 17.13 -5.17 12.15
CA PRO A 198 17.93 -6.05 12.98
C PRO A 198 19.41 -6.11 12.52
N SER A 199 19.69 -5.82 11.24
CA SER A 199 21.07 -5.76 10.71
C SER A 199 21.83 -4.58 11.30
N ALA A 200 21.19 -3.44 11.48
CA ALA A 200 21.81 -2.27 12.15
C ALA A 200 22.20 -2.60 13.60
N ARG A 201 21.33 -3.28 14.34
CA ARG A 201 21.64 -3.74 15.71
C ARG A 201 22.76 -4.76 15.74
N ALA A 202 22.77 -5.68 14.76
CA ALA A 202 23.87 -6.65 14.62
C ALA A 202 25.21 -5.98 14.33
N LEU A 203 25.24 -5.00 13.41
CA LEU A 203 26.44 -4.21 13.10
C LEU A 203 26.95 -3.44 14.31
N LEU A 204 26.04 -2.82 15.09
CA LEU A 204 26.44 -2.11 16.29
C LEU A 204 27.07 -3.06 17.32
N GLN A 205 26.42 -4.19 17.63
CA GLN A 205 26.94 -5.19 18.57
C GLN A 205 28.27 -5.79 18.07
N LEU A 206 28.40 -6.07 16.78
CA LEU A 206 29.62 -6.57 16.17
C LEU A 206 30.78 -5.57 16.35
N GLY A 207 30.52 -4.30 16.09
CA GLY A 207 31.49 -3.23 16.32
C GLY A 207 31.92 -3.14 17.78
N GLU A 208 30.98 -3.17 18.73
CA GLU A 208 31.26 -3.11 20.17
C GLU A 208 32.08 -4.32 20.67
N LEU A 209 31.79 -5.51 20.17
CA LEU A 209 32.53 -6.73 20.51
C LEU A 209 33.98 -6.68 19.98
N ALA A 210 34.16 -6.14 18.78
CA ALA A 210 35.49 -6.07 18.13
C ALA A 210 36.35 -4.91 18.66
N GLU A 211 35.77 -3.80 19.15
CA GLU A 211 36.41 -2.51 19.38
C GLU A 211 37.78 -2.59 20.15
N LYS A 212 37.89 -3.46 21.15
CA LYS A 212 39.07 -3.56 22.01
C LYS A 212 40.19 -4.47 21.46
N ARG A 213 39.87 -5.38 20.55
CA ARG A 213 40.82 -6.42 20.08
C ARG A 213 41.07 -6.38 18.58
N ASP A 214 40.07 -6.04 17.81
CA ASP A 214 40.13 -5.94 16.34
C ASP A 214 39.49 -4.63 15.89
N ARG A 215 40.27 -3.55 16.01
CA ARG A 215 39.85 -2.21 15.60
C ARG A 215 39.42 -2.15 14.14
N SER A 216 40.01 -2.97 13.25
CA SER A 216 39.69 -2.97 11.83
C SER A 216 38.29 -3.46 11.58
N THR A 217 37.86 -4.57 12.19
CA THR A 217 36.50 -5.11 12.14
C THR A 217 35.50 -4.13 12.78
N ALA A 218 35.85 -3.51 13.92
CA ALA A 218 34.98 -2.54 14.54
C ALA A 218 34.69 -1.31 13.63
N VAL A 219 35.76 -0.74 13.06
CA VAL A 219 35.64 0.38 12.13
C VAL A 219 34.84 0.01 10.88
N ALA A 220 35.07 -1.18 10.31
CA ALA A 220 34.33 -1.66 9.15
C ALA A 220 32.82 -1.81 9.46
N ALA A 221 32.46 -2.41 10.60
CA ALA A 221 31.08 -2.58 11.02
C ALA A 221 30.37 -1.22 11.26
N TYR A 222 31.03 -0.30 11.97
CA TYR A 222 30.47 1.04 12.21
C TYR A 222 30.35 1.87 10.93
N ARG A 223 31.31 1.77 9.98
CA ARG A 223 31.23 2.45 8.68
C ARG A 223 30.07 1.92 7.84
N LYS A 224 29.91 0.59 7.74
CA LYS A 224 28.80 -0.03 7.05
C LYS A 224 27.47 0.44 7.65
N LEU A 225 27.33 0.38 8.97
CA LEU A 225 26.16 0.85 9.69
C LEU A 225 25.83 2.33 9.38
N TRP A 226 26.84 3.20 9.44
CA TRP A 226 26.65 4.63 9.22
C TRP A 226 26.37 5.00 7.77
N THR A 227 26.92 4.25 6.80
CA THR A 227 26.77 4.56 5.37
C THR A 227 25.55 3.89 4.73
N GLU A 228 25.18 2.70 5.17
CA GLU A 228 24.15 1.88 4.52
C GLU A 228 22.81 1.88 5.27
N HIS A 229 22.81 2.00 6.60
CA HIS A 229 21.65 1.94 7.47
C HIS A 229 21.22 3.33 7.98
N VAL A 230 21.16 4.31 7.10
CA VAL A 230 20.99 5.75 7.44
C VAL A 230 19.72 6.08 8.18
N GLN A 231 18.70 5.22 8.16
CA GLN A 231 17.42 5.42 8.87
C GLN A 231 17.44 4.82 10.28
N ALA A 232 18.38 3.92 10.57
CA ALA A 232 18.47 3.27 11.88
C ALA A 232 19.04 4.24 12.93
N PRO A 233 18.46 4.29 14.15
CA PRO A 233 19.01 5.12 15.24
C PRO A 233 20.42 4.71 15.63
N GLU A 234 20.79 3.44 15.41
CA GLU A 234 22.12 2.88 15.63
C GLU A 234 23.19 3.53 14.73
N ALA A 235 22.81 4.08 13.56
CA ALA A 235 23.75 4.75 12.66
C ALA A 235 24.39 5.99 13.29
N GLU A 236 23.66 6.73 14.13
CA GLU A 236 24.21 7.88 14.85
C GLU A 236 25.15 7.42 15.98
N MET A 237 24.85 6.28 16.61
CA MET A 237 25.74 5.69 17.60
C MET A 237 27.07 5.24 16.94
N ALA A 238 26.99 4.62 15.77
CA ALA A 238 28.16 4.23 14.98
C ALA A 238 29.02 5.44 14.59
N ARG A 239 28.40 6.57 14.18
CA ARG A 239 29.13 7.81 13.87
C ARG A 239 29.95 8.28 15.07
N ARG A 240 29.34 8.34 16.26
CA ARG A 240 30.02 8.75 17.50
C ARG A 240 31.18 7.81 17.86
N ARG A 241 31.01 6.50 17.67
CA ARG A 241 32.08 5.54 17.87
C ARG A 241 33.24 5.73 16.88
N LEU A 242 32.93 5.98 15.60
CA LEU A 242 33.94 6.29 14.58
C LEU A 242 34.71 7.59 14.90
N GLU A 243 34.07 8.61 15.42
CA GLU A 243 34.72 9.85 15.89
C GLU A 243 35.69 9.56 17.04
N ALA A 244 35.24 8.82 18.04
CA ALA A 244 36.09 8.42 19.17
C ALA A 244 37.31 7.58 18.75
N LEU A 245 37.15 6.79 17.69
CA LEU A 245 38.22 5.99 17.10
C LEU A 245 39.07 6.78 16.08
N GLY A 246 38.76 8.06 15.80
CA GLY A 246 39.47 8.85 14.77
C GLY A 246 39.29 8.31 13.36
N ALA A 247 38.18 7.58 13.07
CA ALA A 247 37.92 6.87 11.83
C ALA A 247 36.68 7.39 11.08
N ALA A 248 36.12 8.55 11.48
CA ALA A 248 34.89 9.09 10.92
C ALA A 248 35.04 9.66 9.50
N LYS A 249 36.27 9.88 9.01
CA LYS A 249 36.48 10.34 7.63
C LYS A 249 36.20 9.21 6.65
N LEU A 250 35.18 9.38 5.80
CA LEU A 250 34.80 8.44 4.75
C LEU A 250 35.62 8.67 3.48
N GLY A 251 35.88 7.59 2.76
CA GLY A 251 36.40 7.66 1.40
C GLY A 251 35.35 8.13 0.38
N PRO A 252 35.74 8.50 -0.86
CA PRO A 252 34.80 9.00 -1.87
C PRO A 252 33.66 8.01 -2.17
N GLN A 253 33.92 6.71 -2.27
CA GLN A 253 32.92 5.69 -2.53
C GLN A 253 31.92 5.52 -1.36
N GLU A 254 32.44 5.51 -0.12
CA GLU A 254 31.60 5.43 1.09
C GLU A 254 30.73 6.69 1.22
N SER A 255 31.28 7.87 0.93
CA SER A 255 30.54 9.14 0.92
C SER A 255 29.43 9.15 -0.13
N LEU A 256 29.70 8.66 -1.34
CA LEU A 256 28.71 8.51 -2.40
C LEU A 256 27.58 7.57 -1.99
N ARG A 257 27.93 6.38 -1.46
CA ARG A 257 26.97 5.41 -0.98
C ARG A 257 26.07 6.01 0.11
N ARG A 258 26.66 6.65 1.11
CA ARG A 258 25.90 7.33 2.17
C ARG A 258 24.96 8.41 1.62
N ALA A 259 25.45 9.25 0.71
CA ALA A 259 24.66 10.32 0.13
C ALA A 259 23.47 9.78 -0.68
N LYS A 260 23.68 8.72 -1.49
CA LYS A 260 22.61 8.03 -2.23
C LYS A 260 21.56 7.48 -1.27
N ASN A 261 21.97 6.79 -0.21
CA ASN A 261 21.07 6.23 0.80
C ASN A 261 20.28 7.31 1.56
N LEU A 262 20.90 8.46 1.85
CA LEU A 262 20.20 9.62 2.44
C LEU A 262 19.11 10.15 1.51
N VAL A 263 19.38 10.30 0.21
CA VAL A 263 18.39 10.75 -0.80
C VAL A 263 17.26 9.71 -0.95
N ASP A 264 17.58 8.43 -0.90
CA ASP A 264 16.58 7.36 -0.95
C ASP A 264 15.72 7.33 0.33
N ALA A 265 16.31 7.62 1.47
CA ALA A 265 15.64 7.79 2.77
C ALA A 265 14.90 9.14 2.94
N HIS A 266 14.72 9.91 1.86
CA HIS A 266 14.08 11.24 1.85
C HIS A 266 14.79 12.33 2.69
N ARG A 267 16.02 12.11 3.16
CA ARG A 267 16.89 13.10 3.79
C ARG A 267 17.63 13.91 2.72
N ASN A 268 16.85 14.57 1.86
CA ASN A 268 17.34 15.14 0.60
C ASN A 268 18.34 16.28 0.81
N GLU A 269 18.15 17.12 1.84
CA GLU A 269 19.07 18.23 2.11
C GLU A 269 20.46 17.73 2.54
N GLU A 270 20.50 16.76 3.44
CA GLU A 270 21.75 16.14 3.90
C GLU A 270 22.47 15.41 2.78
N GLY A 271 21.70 14.60 1.99
CA GLY A 271 22.26 13.92 0.83
C GLY A 271 22.82 14.89 -0.21
N ALA A 272 22.09 15.96 -0.52
CA ALA A 272 22.53 16.99 -1.47
C ALA A 272 23.76 17.76 -0.99
N ALA A 273 23.86 18.06 0.30
CA ALA A 273 25.03 18.73 0.89
C ALA A 273 26.28 17.84 0.71
N LEU A 274 26.17 16.57 1.09
CA LEU A 274 27.27 15.61 0.96
C LEU A 274 27.68 15.40 -0.51
N LEU A 275 26.71 15.33 -1.43
CA LEU A 275 27.00 15.20 -2.86
C LEU A 275 27.71 16.43 -3.42
N ARG A 276 27.33 17.65 -3.03
CA ARG A 276 28.03 18.86 -3.46
C ARG A 276 29.48 18.94 -2.97
N GLU A 277 29.72 18.50 -1.74
CA GLU A 277 31.08 18.41 -1.19
C GLU A 277 31.93 17.36 -1.95
N LEU A 278 31.30 16.26 -2.36
CA LEU A 278 31.98 15.14 -3.00
C LEU A 278 32.28 15.40 -4.50
N LEU A 279 31.39 16.07 -5.22
CA LEU A 279 31.46 16.24 -6.68
C LEU A 279 32.77 16.78 -7.21
N PRO A 280 33.47 17.78 -6.56
CA PRO A 280 34.75 18.26 -7.04
C PRO A 280 35.88 17.20 -7.03
N SER A 281 35.73 16.16 -6.24
CA SER A 281 36.71 15.06 -6.12
C SER A 281 36.43 13.89 -7.08
N LEU A 282 35.31 13.91 -7.78
CA LEU A 282 34.91 12.86 -8.72
C LEU A 282 35.16 13.29 -10.16
N GLU A 283 35.83 12.44 -10.89
CA GLU A 283 36.02 12.59 -12.33
C GLU A 283 34.67 12.55 -13.08
N PHE A 284 34.53 13.36 -14.14
CA PHE A 284 33.33 13.36 -14.99
C PHE A 284 33.73 13.39 -16.47
N PRO A 285 33.15 12.46 -17.30
CA PRO A 285 32.10 11.49 -17.00
C PRO A 285 32.64 10.11 -16.57
N SER A 286 32.79 9.88 -15.27
CA SER A 286 32.99 8.53 -14.72
C SER A 286 31.67 7.99 -14.19
N GLU A 287 31.56 6.70 -13.93
CA GLU A 287 30.38 6.08 -13.33
C GLU A 287 30.00 6.77 -12.02
N ALA A 288 30.94 6.89 -11.08
CA ALA A 288 30.74 7.55 -9.81
C ALA A 288 30.34 9.03 -9.96
N GLY A 289 30.97 9.76 -10.91
CA GLY A 289 30.64 11.13 -11.20
C GLY A 289 29.24 11.33 -11.82
N CYS A 290 28.81 10.39 -12.65
CA CYS A 290 27.47 10.35 -13.23
C CYS A 290 26.40 10.02 -12.17
N GLU A 291 26.63 8.96 -11.37
CA GLU A 291 25.72 8.58 -10.27
C GLU A 291 25.55 9.69 -9.21
N ALA A 292 26.65 10.35 -8.83
CA ALA A 292 26.60 11.44 -7.87
C ALA A 292 25.75 12.61 -8.35
N ARG A 293 25.90 13.01 -9.64
CA ARG A 293 25.08 14.06 -10.25
C ARG A 293 23.62 13.65 -10.39
N LEU A 294 23.36 12.38 -10.80
CA LEU A 294 21.99 11.87 -10.88
C LEU A 294 21.31 11.88 -9.50
N ALA A 295 22.01 11.45 -8.46
CA ALA A 295 21.49 11.47 -7.08
C ALA A 295 21.24 12.91 -6.60
N LEU A 296 22.13 13.87 -6.91
CA LEU A 296 21.94 15.28 -6.60
C LEU A 296 20.73 15.87 -7.33
N GLY A 297 20.59 15.59 -8.63
CA GLY A 297 19.42 16.03 -9.40
C GLY A 297 18.10 15.49 -8.84
N ARG A 298 18.08 14.23 -8.39
CA ARG A 298 16.93 13.63 -7.70
C ARG A 298 16.58 14.37 -6.40
N ALA A 299 17.61 14.67 -5.58
CA ALA A 299 17.44 15.42 -4.33
C ALA A 299 16.91 16.83 -4.59
N LEU A 300 17.49 17.55 -5.54
CA LEU A 300 17.07 18.91 -5.92
C LEU A 300 15.62 18.95 -6.37
N ARG A 301 15.21 18.01 -7.24
CA ARG A 301 13.81 17.89 -7.69
C ARG A 301 12.85 17.64 -6.51
N LYS A 302 13.21 16.71 -5.60
CA LYS A 302 12.40 16.42 -4.39
C LYS A 302 12.28 17.63 -3.48
N MET A 303 13.32 18.48 -3.40
CA MET A 303 13.30 19.73 -2.66
C MET A 303 12.64 20.90 -3.44
N ARG A 304 12.10 20.65 -4.64
CA ARG A 304 11.52 21.65 -5.56
C ARG A 304 12.50 22.75 -6.01
N ARG A 305 13.79 22.47 -5.98
CA ARG A 305 14.85 23.37 -6.48
C ARG A 305 15.07 23.15 -7.98
N HIS A 306 13.99 23.32 -8.76
CA HIS A 306 13.96 22.99 -10.18
C HIS A 306 14.96 23.78 -11.02
N SER A 307 15.26 25.04 -10.63
CA SER A 307 16.22 25.90 -11.34
C SER A 307 17.65 25.37 -11.37
N GLU A 308 18.04 24.52 -10.39
CA GLU A 308 19.40 23.97 -10.31
C GLU A 308 19.53 22.63 -11.07
N VAL A 309 18.43 21.97 -11.39
CA VAL A 309 18.43 20.65 -12.03
C VAL A 309 19.08 20.66 -13.41
N PRO A 310 18.81 21.65 -14.30
CA PRO A 310 19.44 21.68 -15.63
C PRO A 310 20.97 21.76 -15.61
N GLU A 311 21.55 22.50 -14.70
CA GLU A 311 23.00 22.63 -14.56
C GLU A 311 23.64 21.29 -14.14
N VAL A 312 22.98 20.54 -13.26
CA VAL A 312 23.47 19.27 -12.73
C VAL A 312 23.25 18.12 -13.68
N LEU A 313 22.05 18.01 -14.28
CA LEU A 313 21.64 16.85 -15.08
C LEU A 313 21.83 17.00 -16.60
N GLY A 314 21.92 18.23 -17.11
CA GLY A 314 22.20 18.43 -18.55
C GLY A 314 23.48 17.71 -19.00
N PRO A 315 24.64 17.94 -18.33
CA PRO A 315 25.86 17.22 -18.67
C PRO A 315 25.75 15.67 -18.52
N VAL A 316 24.94 15.18 -17.58
CA VAL A 316 24.71 13.73 -17.37
C VAL A 316 23.96 13.15 -18.56
N ALA A 317 22.89 13.81 -18.99
CA ALA A 317 22.09 13.42 -20.16
C ALA A 317 22.92 13.39 -21.45
N ASP A 318 23.89 14.28 -21.57
CA ASP A 318 24.70 14.44 -22.79
C ASP A 318 25.90 13.50 -22.85
N ARG A 319 26.60 13.26 -21.73
CA ARG A 319 27.96 12.72 -21.75
C ARG A 319 28.16 11.43 -20.96
N CYS A 320 27.22 11.02 -20.09
CA CYS A 320 27.41 9.79 -19.33
C CYS A 320 27.37 8.55 -20.22
N PRO A 321 28.31 7.62 -20.05
CA PRO A 321 28.39 6.44 -20.93
C PRO A 321 27.26 5.44 -20.69
N ASP A 322 26.73 5.34 -19.46
CA ASP A 322 25.65 4.44 -19.10
C ASP A 322 24.30 4.96 -19.63
N PRO A 323 23.62 4.21 -20.53
CA PRO A 323 22.31 4.59 -21.07
C PRO A 323 21.22 4.71 -20.01
N GLU A 324 21.25 3.86 -18.97
CA GLU A 324 20.27 3.86 -17.89
C GLU A 324 20.38 5.12 -17.01
N ILE A 325 21.60 5.57 -16.76
CA ILE A 325 21.85 6.85 -16.08
C ILE A 325 21.37 8.03 -16.96
N ARG A 326 21.64 7.98 -18.27
CA ARG A 326 21.22 9.04 -19.22
C ARG A 326 19.70 9.17 -19.32
N VAL A 327 18.99 8.06 -19.46
CA VAL A 327 17.53 8.10 -19.59
C VAL A 327 16.87 8.61 -18.30
N ARG A 328 17.38 8.21 -17.13
CA ARG A 328 16.91 8.73 -15.83
C ARG A 328 17.21 10.22 -15.67
N ALA A 329 18.38 10.66 -16.10
CA ALA A 329 18.73 12.08 -16.09
C ALA A 329 17.82 12.89 -17.01
N LEU A 330 17.55 12.43 -18.22
CA LEU A 330 16.61 13.05 -19.15
C LEU A 330 15.20 13.16 -18.56
N TYR A 331 14.70 12.10 -17.94
CA TYR A 331 13.38 12.11 -17.30
C TYR A 331 13.26 13.18 -16.20
N LEU A 332 14.26 13.24 -15.30
CA LEU A 332 14.28 14.24 -14.22
C LEU A 332 14.50 15.66 -14.76
N LEU A 333 15.32 15.79 -15.78
CA LEU A 333 15.58 17.06 -16.47
C LEU A 333 14.31 17.57 -17.15
N ALA A 334 13.64 16.72 -17.93
CA ALA A 334 12.40 17.05 -18.61
C ALA A 334 11.30 17.47 -17.63
N THR A 335 11.14 16.74 -16.52
CA THR A 335 10.18 17.10 -15.45
C THR A 335 10.45 18.51 -14.91
N SER A 336 11.71 18.86 -14.65
CA SER A 336 12.07 20.16 -14.08
C SER A 336 12.01 21.29 -15.11
N THR A 337 12.45 21.03 -16.35
CA THR A 337 12.37 22.01 -17.45
C THR A 337 10.92 22.32 -17.83
N THR A 338 10.02 21.34 -17.78
CA THR A 338 8.58 21.57 -18.00
C THR A 338 7.98 22.60 -17.04
N ILE A 339 8.47 22.62 -15.79
CA ILE A 339 8.01 23.60 -14.78
C ILE A 339 8.58 25.00 -15.04
N LEU A 340 9.82 25.08 -15.50
CA LEU A 340 10.55 26.34 -15.70
C LEU A 340 10.26 26.99 -17.07
N ASP A 341 10.22 26.17 -18.11
CA ASP A 341 10.11 26.54 -19.52
C ASP A 341 9.38 25.38 -20.24
N PRO A 342 8.04 25.41 -20.33
CA PRO A 342 7.26 24.33 -20.92
C PRO A 342 7.68 23.92 -22.33
N PRO A 343 7.95 24.84 -23.29
CA PRO A 343 8.42 24.47 -24.63
C PRO A 343 9.73 23.67 -24.61
N ARG A 344 10.68 24.09 -23.81
CA ARG A 344 11.95 23.36 -23.62
C ARG A 344 11.74 22.03 -22.92
N GLY A 345 10.78 21.96 -22.00
CA GLY A 345 10.33 20.73 -21.36
C GLY A 345 9.81 19.72 -22.37
N GLU A 346 8.93 20.14 -23.29
CA GLU A 346 8.43 19.29 -24.39
C GLU A 346 9.57 18.74 -25.24
N GLN A 347 10.49 19.61 -25.66
CA GLN A 347 11.66 19.18 -26.45
C GLN A 347 12.50 18.13 -25.70
N THR A 348 12.66 18.29 -24.38
CA THR A 348 13.43 17.33 -23.56
C THR A 348 12.70 15.99 -23.46
N TRP A 349 11.38 15.99 -23.33
CA TRP A 349 10.57 14.78 -23.38
C TRP A 349 10.67 14.06 -24.72
N LEU A 350 10.54 14.81 -25.83
CA LEU A 350 10.69 14.26 -27.19
C LEU A 350 12.08 13.72 -27.47
N ARG A 351 13.12 14.37 -26.92
CA ARG A 351 14.49 13.87 -26.96
C ARG A 351 14.60 12.51 -26.25
N LEU A 352 14.01 12.35 -25.05
CA LEU A 352 14.00 11.08 -24.35
C LEU A 352 13.34 9.97 -25.18
N ALA A 353 12.13 10.22 -25.70
CA ALA A 353 11.41 9.26 -26.54
C ALA A 353 12.14 8.91 -27.85
N GLY A 354 12.93 9.86 -28.38
CA GLY A 354 13.71 9.67 -29.60
C GLY A 354 15.03 8.93 -29.39
N GLU A 355 15.77 9.25 -28.32
CA GLU A 355 17.04 8.60 -28.00
C GLU A 355 16.86 7.20 -27.39
N PHE A 356 15.75 6.96 -26.67
CA PHE A 356 15.48 5.71 -25.94
C PHE A 356 14.09 5.14 -26.28
N PRO A 357 13.79 4.86 -27.56
CA PRO A 357 12.43 4.51 -28.00
C PRO A 357 11.91 3.17 -27.44
N ASP A 358 12.80 2.27 -27.05
CA ASP A 358 12.43 0.95 -26.49
C ASP A 358 12.48 0.92 -24.97
N HIS A 359 12.84 2.03 -24.33
CA HIS A 359 12.86 2.12 -22.88
C HIS A 359 11.45 2.36 -22.32
N SER A 360 11.17 1.81 -21.13
CA SER A 360 9.86 1.95 -20.45
C SER A 360 9.45 3.39 -20.13
N TYR A 361 10.30 4.39 -20.30
CA TYR A 361 9.98 5.81 -20.16
C TYR A 361 9.62 6.49 -21.48
N ALA A 362 9.62 5.77 -22.61
CA ALA A 362 9.39 6.40 -23.91
C ALA A 362 7.92 6.77 -24.12
N ASP A 363 6.97 5.94 -23.69
CA ASP A 363 5.54 6.25 -23.71
C ASP A 363 5.19 7.33 -22.69
N ASP A 364 5.74 7.28 -21.45
CA ASP A 364 5.69 8.39 -20.48
C ASP A 364 6.10 9.72 -21.14
N ALA A 365 7.22 9.71 -21.85
CA ALA A 365 7.78 10.92 -22.44
C ALA A 365 6.86 11.50 -23.52
N LEU A 366 6.29 10.67 -24.40
CA LEU A 366 5.32 11.11 -25.39
C LEU A 366 4.05 11.65 -24.73
N PHE A 367 3.56 10.97 -23.68
CA PHE A 367 2.39 11.42 -22.93
C PHE A 367 2.63 12.80 -22.29
N GLN A 368 3.78 12.97 -21.61
CA GLN A 368 4.13 14.25 -20.99
C GLN A 368 4.31 15.37 -22.01
N ALA A 369 4.93 15.08 -23.15
CA ALA A 369 5.04 16.05 -24.24
C ALA A 369 3.66 16.48 -24.77
N ALA A 370 2.73 15.52 -24.98
CA ALA A 370 1.36 15.80 -25.37
C ALA A 370 0.61 16.67 -24.35
N GLU A 371 0.79 16.40 -23.05
CA GLU A 371 0.18 17.21 -21.99
C GLU A 371 0.77 18.64 -21.92
N VAL A 372 2.04 18.81 -22.25
CA VAL A 372 2.64 20.16 -22.39
C VAL A 372 2.01 20.90 -23.56
N ALA A 373 1.97 20.30 -24.75
CA ALA A 373 1.34 20.88 -25.94
C ALA A 373 -0.13 21.25 -25.68
N ARG A 374 -0.90 20.37 -25.05
CA ARG A 374 -2.30 20.62 -24.68
C ARG A 374 -2.46 21.84 -23.76
N ARG A 375 -1.60 21.98 -22.74
CA ARG A 375 -1.62 23.13 -21.82
C ARG A 375 -1.25 24.45 -22.50
N GLN A 376 -0.48 24.40 -23.57
CA GLN A 376 -0.14 25.55 -24.40
C GLN A 376 -1.23 25.90 -25.43
N GLY A 377 -2.29 25.06 -25.53
CA GLY A 377 -3.37 25.24 -26.50
C GLY A 377 -3.05 24.67 -27.90
N GLU A 378 -1.91 23.96 -28.05
CA GLU A 378 -1.49 23.32 -29.28
C GLU A 378 -2.18 21.95 -29.43
N LEU A 379 -3.51 21.99 -29.61
CA LEU A 379 -4.36 20.79 -29.54
C LEU A 379 -4.06 19.78 -30.63
N ASP A 380 -3.73 20.24 -31.87
CA ASP A 380 -3.37 19.36 -32.99
C ASP A 380 -2.04 18.65 -32.73
N ARG A 381 -1.09 19.35 -32.12
CA ARG A 381 0.19 18.78 -31.69
C ARG A 381 0.01 17.73 -30.60
N ALA A 382 -0.81 18.04 -29.58
CA ALA A 382 -1.14 17.10 -28.53
C ALA A 382 -1.78 15.82 -29.09
N ARG A 383 -2.71 15.97 -30.04
CA ARG A 383 -3.36 14.85 -30.73
C ARG A 383 -2.38 13.96 -31.47
N GLU A 384 -1.48 14.57 -32.29
CA GLU A 384 -0.44 13.84 -33.00
C GLU A 384 0.44 12.99 -32.08
N LEU A 385 0.89 13.57 -30.96
CA LEU A 385 1.74 12.90 -29.99
C LEU A 385 1.01 11.74 -29.29
N LEU A 386 -0.27 11.92 -28.96
CA LEU A 386 -1.09 10.87 -28.36
C LEU A 386 -1.35 9.71 -29.34
N HIS A 387 -1.64 9.99 -30.62
CA HIS A 387 -1.76 8.96 -31.66
C HIS A 387 -0.46 8.18 -31.79
N ARG A 388 0.68 8.88 -31.91
CA ARG A 388 2.00 8.25 -31.98
C ARG A 388 2.26 7.34 -30.76
N LEU A 389 1.85 7.73 -29.56
CA LEU A 389 1.96 6.91 -28.35
C LEU A 389 1.13 5.62 -28.47
N VAL A 390 -0.18 5.77 -28.79
CA VAL A 390 -1.12 4.64 -28.87
C VAL A 390 -0.69 3.61 -29.94
N GLU A 391 -0.19 4.07 -31.07
CA GLU A 391 0.25 3.22 -32.18
C GLU A 391 1.57 2.51 -31.87
N ARG A 392 2.55 3.25 -31.32
CA ARG A 392 3.91 2.73 -31.13
C ARG A 392 4.02 1.86 -29.86
N TYR A 393 3.24 2.15 -28.83
CA TYR A 393 3.34 1.49 -27.52
C TYR A 393 2.01 0.83 -27.11
N PRO A 394 1.57 -0.23 -27.85
CA PRO A 394 0.28 -0.88 -27.58
C PRO A 394 0.22 -1.58 -26.20
N GLY A 395 1.36 -1.86 -25.57
CA GLY A 395 1.47 -2.35 -24.19
C GLY A 395 2.05 -1.34 -23.19
N GLY A 396 2.09 -0.05 -23.56
CA GLY A 396 2.64 1.02 -22.70
C GLY A 396 1.70 1.37 -21.54
N ASP A 397 2.29 1.78 -20.44
CA ASP A 397 1.56 2.12 -19.20
C ASP A 397 0.63 3.34 -19.40
N PHE A 398 0.96 4.26 -20.31
CA PHE A 398 0.18 5.45 -20.60
C PHE A 398 -0.82 5.29 -21.75
N ARG A 399 -0.90 4.11 -22.38
CA ARG A 399 -1.80 3.90 -23.53
C ARG A 399 -3.26 4.18 -23.21
N ALA A 400 -3.75 3.65 -22.10
CA ALA A 400 -5.14 3.83 -21.67
C ALA A 400 -5.47 5.31 -21.41
N GLU A 401 -4.59 6.03 -20.73
CA GLU A 401 -4.80 7.46 -20.47
C GLU A 401 -4.66 8.29 -21.76
N ALA A 402 -3.76 7.91 -22.66
CA ALA A 402 -3.63 8.56 -23.97
C ALA A 402 -4.91 8.41 -24.80
N LEU A 403 -5.51 7.22 -24.84
CA LEU A 403 -6.80 6.98 -25.48
C LEU A 403 -7.91 7.85 -24.88
N PHE A 404 -7.96 7.97 -23.56
CA PHE A 404 -8.94 8.84 -22.92
C PHE A 404 -8.69 10.33 -23.22
N LYS A 405 -7.43 10.76 -23.30
CA LYS A 405 -7.09 12.13 -23.69
C LYS A 405 -7.44 12.40 -25.16
N LEU A 406 -7.24 11.45 -26.07
CA LEU A 406 -7.70 11.54 -27.44
C LEU A 406 -9.22 11.70 -27.51
N PHE A 407 -9.96 10.79 -26.83
CA PHE A 407 -11.42 10.92 -26.71
C PHE A 407 -11.82 12.33 -26.27
N TRP A 408 -11.18 12.84 -25.19
CA TRP A 408 -11.53 14.13 -24.61
C TRP A 408 -11.26 15.30 -25.57
N LEU A 409 -10.11 15.27 -26.26
CA LEU A 409 -9.76 16.29 -27.28
C LEU A 409 -10.74 16.26 -28.45
N GLU A 410 -11.07 15.08 -29.00
CA GLU A 410 -12.00 14.92 -30.09
C GLU A 410 -13.41 15.42 -29.72
N ARG A 411 -13.87 15.05 -28.52
CA ARG A 411 -15.16 15.51 -27.98
C ARG A 411 -15.21 17.04 -27.85
N GLN A 412 -14.19 17.68 -27.28
CA GLN A 412 -14.13 19.13 -27.10
C GLN A 412 -14.14 19.88 -28.46
N GLN A 413 -13.68 19.25 -29.50
CA GLN A 413 -13.66 19.80 -30.86
C GLN A 413 -14.93 19.42 -31.68
N GLY A 414 -15.90 18.75 -31.07
CA GLY A 414 -17.13 18.33 -31.70
C GLY A 414 -17.00 17.13 -32.66
N ARG A 415 -15.83 16.50 -32.72
CA ARG A 415 -15.58 15.30 -33.54
C ARG A 415 -16.00 14.04 -32.79
N LEU A 416 -17.33 13.88 -32.63
CA LEU A 416 -17.90 12.84 -31.77
C LEU A 416 -17.71 11.42 -32.30
N ALA A 417 -17.56 11.25 -33.64
CA ALA A 417 -17.32 9.94 -34.23
C ALA A 417 -15.90 9.44 -33.90
N GLU A 418 -14.89 10.30 -34.03
CA GLU A 418 -13.50 10.03 -33.65
C GLU A 418 -13.35 9.81 -32.14
N ALA A 419 -14.05 10.62 -31.34
CA ALA A 419 -14.13 10.42 -29.90
C ALA A 419 -14.65 9.03 -29.53
N LEU A 420 -15.69 8.56 -30.21
CA LEU A 420 -16.26 7.24 -29.99
C LEU A 420 -15.27 6.10 -30.35
N LEU A 421 -14.49 6.25 -31.43
CA LEU A 421 -13.46 5.29 -31.81
C LEU A 421 -12.37 5.13 -30.72
N ALA A 422 -11.93 6.23 -30.12
CA ALA A 422 -10.97 6.19 -29.03
C ALA A 422 -11.54 5.45 -27.80
N LEU A 423 -12.83 5.61 -27.51
CA LEU A 423 -13.50 4.91 -26.42
C LEU A 423 -13.67 3.40 -26.68
N PHE A 424 -13.90 2.97 -27.92
CA PHE A 424 -13.94 1.54 -28.24
C PHE A 424 -12.58 0.87 -28.07
N GLN A 425 -11.48 1.58 -28.36
CA GLN A 425 -10.15 1.07 -28.07
C GLN A 425 -9.90 1.02 -26.54
N LEU A 426 -10.35 2.05 -25.81
CA LEU A 426 -10.20 2.13 -24.36
C LEU A 426 -11.01 1.05 -23.63
N GLU A 427 -12.15 0.64 -24.19
CA GLU A 427 -12.97 -0.46 -23.62
C GLU A 427 -12.21 -1.77 -23.53
N GLY A 428 -11.24 -2.02 -24.41
CA GLY A 428 -10.35 -3.16 -24.36
C GLY A 428 -9.37 -3.16 -23.17
N GLU A 429 -9.17 -1.99 -22.55
CA GLU A 429 -8.37 -1.85 -21.33
C GLU A 429 -9.26 -2.10 -20.10
N TRP A 430 -9.24 -3.30 -19.56
CA TRP A 430 -10.20 -3.77 -18.58
C TRP A 430 -10.41 -2.82 -17.35
N ARG A 431 -9.36 -2.16 -16.86
CA ARG A 431 -9.45 -1.19 -15.75
C ARG A 431 -10.19 0.09 -16.11
N GLU A 432 -10.15 0.46 -17.36
CA GLU A 432 -10.80 1.66 -17.89
C GLU A 432 -12.19 1.35 -18.49
N ARG A 433 -12.58 0.08 -18.55
CA ARG A 433 -13.86 -0.35 -19.14
C ARG A 433 -15.07 0.38 -18.56
N PRO A 434 -15.22 0.57 -17.23
CA PRO A 434 -16.32 1.37 -16.69
C PRO A 434 -16.35 2.81 -17.19
N ARG A 435 -15.17 3.42 -17.31
CA ARG A 435 -15.01 4.78 -17.85
C ARG A 435 -15.37 4.85 -19.33
N ALA A 436 -14.88 3.88 -20.10
CA ALA A 436 -15.15 3.79 -21.54
C ALA A 436 -16.65 3.62 -21.80
N LEU A 437 -17.31 2.66 -21.17
CA LEU A 437 -18.75 2.40 -21.32
C LEU A 437 -19.62 3.59 -20.96
N TYR A 438 -19.29 4.30 -19.87
CA TYR A 438 -20.01 5.50 -19.50
C TYR A 438 -19.91 6.58 -20.58
N TRP A 439 -18.68 6.90 -21.01
CA TRP A 439 -18.47 7.95 -22.00
C TRP A 439 -18.90 7.56 -23.42
N GLN A 440 -18.92 6.27 -23.77
CA GLN A 440 -19.60 5.77 -24.98
C GLN A 440 -21.09 6.12 -24.95
N GLY A 441 -21.78 5.72 -23.88
CA GLY A 441 -23.20 6.04 -23.69
C GLY A 441 -23.45 7.56 -23.76
N ARG A 442 -22.60 8.36 -23.10
CA ARG A 442 -22.68 9.84 -23.14
C ARG A 442 -22.49 10.40 -24.56
N THR A 443 -21.49 9.90 -25.29
CA THR A 443 -21.20 10.35 -26.65
C THR A 443 -22.28 9.93 -27.64
N LEU A 444 -22.86 8.73 -27.45
CA LEU A 444 -23.99 8.25 -28.26
C LEU A 444 -25.26 9.08 -28.02
N LEU A 445 -25.52 9.55 -26.78
CA LEU A 445 -26.61 10.50 -26.54
C LEU A 445 -26.40 11.81 -27.27
N ASP A 446 -25.19 12.35 -27.26
CA ASP A 446 -24.85 13.59 -27.96
C ASP A 446 -24.95 13.46 -29.50
N LEU A 447 -24.75 12.23 -30.03
CA LEU A 447 -24.97 11.85 -31.43
C LEU A 447 -26.44 11.59 -31.78
N GLY A 448 -27.38 11.70 -30.83
CA GLY A 448 -28.79 11.40 -31.05
C GLY A 448 -29.10 9.89 -31.20
N ARG A 449 -28.27 9.02 -30.63
CA ARG A 449 -28.38 7.54 -30.68
C ARG A 449 -28.74 6.94 -29.30
N PRO A 450 -29.91 7.28 -28.72
CA PRO A 450 -30.23 6.90 -27.32
C PRO A 450 -30.37 5.39 -27.11
N ALA A 451 -30.84 4.64 -28.11
CA ALA A 451 -30.96 3.18 -28.00
C ALA A 451 -29.60 2.50 -27.78
N GLU A 452 -28.57 2.95 -28.50
CA GLU A 452 -27.21 2.39 -28.36
C GLU A 452 -26.55 2.90 -27.07
N ALA A 453 -26.83 4.14 -26.66
CA ALA A 453 -26.38 4.64 -25.37
C ALA A 453 -26.89 3.78 -24.19
N LEU A 454 -28.16 3.36 -24.25
CA LEU A 454 -28.75 2.48 -23.24
C LEU A 454 -28.07 1.11 -23.20
N VAL A 455 -27.59 0.55 -24.32
CA VAL A 455 -26.80 -0.68 -24.34
C VAL A 455 -25.50 -0.50 -23.54
N SER A 456 -24.74 0.57 -23.81
CA SER A 456 -23.49 0.87 -23.08
C SER A 456 -23.75 1.07 -21.58
N PHE A 457 -24.78 1.82 -21.19
CA PHE A 457 -25.13 2.02 -19.78
C PHE A 457 -25.59 0.71 -19.12
N ARG A 458 -26.37 -0.13 -19.79
CA ARG A 458 -26.80 -1.41 -19.27
C ARG A 458 -25.62 -2.34 -19.01
N THR A 459 -24.69 -2.44 -19.97
CA THR A 459 -23.46 -3.21 -19.82
C THR A 459 -22.67 -2.74 -18.60
N LEU A 460 -22.47 -1.43 -18.46
CA LEU A 460 -21.82 -0.84 -17.30
C LEU A 460 -22.49 -1.18 -15.98
N LEU A 461 -23.83 -1.06 -15.91
CA LEU A 461 -24.59 -1.30 -14.68
C LEU A 461 -24.60 -2.76 -14.26
N VAL A 462 -24.49 -3.70 -15.21
CA VAL A 462 -24.45 -5.14 -14.97
C VAL A 462 -23.03 -5.60 -14.60
N GLU A 463 -22.03 -5.19 -15.38
CA GLU A 463 -20.65 -5.65 -15.20
C GLU A 463 -19.92 -4.92 -14.06
N HIS A 464 -20.18 -3.62 -13.88
CA HIS A 464 -19.46 -2.77 -12.91
C HIS A 464 -20.40 -1.96 -12.00
N PRO A 465 -21.35 -2.60 -11.30
CA PRO A 465 -22.40 -1.90 -10.54
C PRO A 465 -21.87 -1.05 -9.38
N ALA A 466 -20.64 -1.35 -8.89
CA ALA A 466 -19.98 -0.66 -7.79
C ALA A 466 -19.01 0.44 -8.24
N SER A 467 -19.12 0.96 -9.46
CA SER A 467 -18.24 2.03 -9.96
C SER A 467 -18.86 3.42 -9.86
N TYR A 468 -18.01 4.44 -9.77
CA TYR A 468 -18.39 5.85 -9.91
C TYR A 468 -19.21 6.09 -11.19
N TYR A 469 -18.75 5.50 -12.29
CA TYR A 469 -19.43 5.64 -13.56
C TYR A 469 -20.81 4.97 -13.59
N ALA A 470 -21.01 3.92 -12.78
CA ALA A 470 -22.36 3.34 -12.61
C ALA A 470 -23.29 4.28 -11.85
N LEU A 471 -22.80 5.07 -10.88
CA LEU A 471 -23.62 6.10 -10.23
C LEU A 471 -24.12 7.14 -11.23
N LEU A 472 -23.25 7.59 -12.12
CA LEU A 472 -23.57 8.52 -13.20
C LEU A 472 -24.53 7.90 -14.22
N ALA A 473 -24.27 6.66 -14.65
CA ALA A 473 -25.10 5.95 -15.62
C ALA A 473 -26.53 5.75 -15.10
N ARG A 474 -26.70 5.38 -13.81
CA ARG A 474 -28.02 5.27 -13.19
C ARG A 474 -28.79 6.60 -13.25
N GLY A 475 -28.11 7.69 -12.90
CA GLY A 475 -28.72 9.03 -13.01
C GLY A 475 -29.16 9.37 -14.44
N ARG A 476 -28.36 9.01 -15.44
CA ARG A 476 -28.70 9.23 -16.86
C ARG A 476 -29.87 8.36 -17.31
N VAL A 477 -29.87 7.07 -16.98
CA VAL A 477 -30.95 6.14 -17.33
C VAL A 477 -32.26 6.58 -16.67
N GLN A 478 -32.23 6.94 -15.37
CA GLN A 478 -33.42 7.45 -14.66
C GLN A 478 -33.99 8.75 -15.26
N ALA A 479 -33.12 9.62 -15.77
CA ALA A 479 -33.53 10.85 -16.44
C ALA A 479 -34.10 10.60 -17.84
N LEU A 480 -33.69 9.54 -18.53
CA LEU A 480 -34.23 9.13 -19.83
C LEU A 480 -35.57 8.38 -19.68
N ASP A 481 -35.61 7.42 -18.79
CA ASP A 481 -36.80 6.60 -18.48
C ASP A 481 -36.71 6.05 -17.04
N PRO A 482 -37.55 6.56 -16.10
CA PRO A 482 -37.55 6.08 -14.72
C PRO A 482 -37.92 4.61 -14.56
N ALA A 483 -38.79 4.05 -15.45
CA ALA A 483 -39.17 2.64 -15.39
C ALA A 483 -37.98 1.73 -15.76
N LEU A 484 -37.26 2.09 -16.82
CA LEU A 484 -36.07 1.39 -17.25
C LEU A 484 -34.94 1.43 -16.18
N GLY A 485 -34.86 2.54 -15.45
CA GLY A 485 -33.92 2.66 -14.31
C GLY A 485 -34.20 1.63 -13.22
N ALA A 486 -35.44 1.23 -13.00
CA ALA A 486 -35.80 0.17 -12.05
C ALA A 486 -35.49 -1.23 -12.60
N GLU A 487 -35.73 -1.48 -13.89
CA GLU A 487 -35.46 -2.77 -14.55
C GLU A 487 -33.95 -3.07 -14.69
N MET A 488 -33.12 -2.04 -14.81
CA MET A 488 -31.66 -2.20 -14.95
C MET A 488 -30.93 -2.43 -13.62
N ARG A 489 -31.64 -2.73 -12.52
CA ARG A 489 -30.99 -3.10 -11.26
C ARG A 489 -30.40 -4.50 -11.36
N PRO A 490 -29.12 -4.70 -11.00
CA PRO A 490 -28.56 -6.04 -11.01
C PRO A 490 -29.26 -6.92 -9.96
N GLU A 491 -29.62 -8.15 -10.34
CA GLU A 491 -30.01 -9.17 -9.38
C GLU A 491 -28.80 -9.51 -8.52
N LEU A 492 -28.90 -9.25 -7.22
CA LEU A 492 -27.81 -9.53 -6.31
C LEU A 492 -27.99 -10.92 -5.70
N PRO A 493 -26.94 -11.73 -5.71
CA PRO A 493 -27.00 -13.07 -5.12
C PRO A 493 -27.27 -12.97 -3.62
N ILE A 494 -28.07 -13.91 -3.11
CA ILE A 494 -28.15 -14.17 -1.68
C ILE A 494 -26.78 -14.70 -1.26
N ALA A 495 -26.08 -13.96 -0.39
CA ALA A 495 -24.77 -14.31 0.06
C ALA A 495 -24.84 -15.62 0.88
N SER A 496 -24.52 -16.74 0.28
CA SER A 496 -24.04 -17.91 1.02
C SER A 496 -22.61 -17.63 1.44
N GLU A 497 -22.22 -17.98 2.67
CA GLU A 497 -20.81 -17.86 3.05
C GLU A 497 -20.00 -18.85 2.18
N PRO A 498 -19.14 -18.38 1.27
CA PRO A 498 -18.31 -19.26 0.47
C PRO A 498 -17.30 -19.93 1.38
N GLY A 499 -17.13 -21.25 1.23
CA GLY A 499 -16.04 -21.97 1.87
C GLY A 499 -14.68 -21.44 1.43
N LEU A 500 -13.74 -21.34 2.38
CA LEU A 500 -12.35 -20.98 2.06
C LEU A 500 -11.63 -22.20 1.51
N ASP A 501 -10.92 -22.07 0.38
CA ASP A 501 -10.01 -23.11 -0.08
C ASP A 501 -8.71 -23.05 0.72
N LEU A 502 -8.50 -24.07 1.58
CA LEU A 502 -7.33 -24.19 2.44
C LEU A 502 -6.33 -25.23 1.92
N ALA A 503 -6.59 -25.89 0.78
CA ALA A 503 -5.74 -26.98 0.30
C ALA A 503 -4.30 -26.55 0.10
N ALA A 504 -4.06 -25.41 -0.53
CA ALA A 504 -2.73 -24.85 -0.75
C ALA A 504 -2.04 -24.33 0.53
N LEU A 505 -2.80 -24.13 1.62
CA LEU A 505 -2.31 -23.65 2.91
C LEU A 505 -2.15 -24.75 3.95
N ALA A 506 -2.61 -25.98 3.67
CA ALA A 506 -2.66 -27.09 4.63
C ALA A 506 -1.28 -27.48 5.18
N GLY A 507 -0.21 -27.32 4.39
CA GLY A 507 1.18 -27.57 4.80
C GLY A 507 1.96 -26.32 5.18
N GLU A 508 1.35 -25.13 5.12
CA GLU A 508 2.05 -23.87 5.37
C GLU A 508 2.17 -23.61 6.89
N ARG A 509 3.40 -23.75 7.40
CA ARG A 509 3.68 -23.61 8.83
C ARG A 509 3.25 -22.25 9.39
N ARG A 510 3.49 -21.17 8.66
CA ARG A 510 3.15 -19.80 9.10
C ARG A 510 1.64 -19.60 9.19
N PHE A 511 0.89 -20.23 8.30
CA PHE A 511 -0.57 -20.22 8.37
C PHE A 511 -1.07 -20.95 9.62
N ALA A 512 -0.54 -22.14 9.90
CA ALA A 512 -0.85 -22.89 11.12
C ALA A 512 -0.48 -22.11 12.39
N ALA A 513 0.70 -21.47 12.40
CA ALA A 513 1.14 -20.61 13.50
C ALA A 513 0.20 -19.42 13.71
N ALA A 514 -0.22 -18.75 12.64
CA ALA A 514 -1.14 -17.62 12.71
C ALA A 514 -2.50 -18.02 13.29
N VAL A 515 -3.06 -19.15 12.87
CA VAL A 515 -4.31 -19.69 13.43
C VAL A 515 -4.18 -19.95 14.94
N GLU A 516 -3.09 -20.58 15.36
CA GLU A 516 -2.86 -20.88 16.78
C GLU A 516 -2.66 -19.60 17.60
N LEU A 517 -1.92 -18.63 17.07
CA LEU A 517 -1.70 -17.34 17.72
C LEU A 517 -3.00 -16.54 17.85
N LEU A 518 -3.89 -16.57 16.82
CA LEU A 518 -5.20 -15.93 16.91
C LEU A 518 -6.08 -16.57 17.99
N ARG A 519 -6.07 -17.92 18.12
CA ARG A 519 -6.78 -18.63 19.19
C ARG A 519 -6.33 -18.14 20.57
N LEU A 520 -5.02 -17.94 20.73
CA LEU A 520 -4.42 -17.47 21.98
C LEU A 520 -4.54 -15.94 22.19
N GLY A 521 -5.09 -15.19 21.24
CA GLY A 521 -5.24 -13.73 21.30
C GLY A 521 -3.97 -12.94 20.97
N PHE A 522 -2.94 -13.56 20.41
CA PHE A 522 -1.68 -12.92 19.97
C PHE A 522 -1.82 -12.37 18.54
N VAL A 523 -2.62 -11.33 18.41
CA VAL A 523 -3.03 -10.75 17.13
C VAL A 523 -1.86 -10.19 16.32
N ALA A 524 -0.95 -9.46 16.96
CA ALA A 524 0.19 -8.84 16.28
C ALA A 524 1.16 -9.89 15.74
N GLU A 525 1.42 -10.94 16.52
CA GLU A 525 2.27 -12.05 16.15
C GLU A 525 1.65 -12.88 15.00
N ALA A 526 0.34 -13.12 15.07
CA ALA A 526 -0.40 -13.79 13.98
C ALA A 526 -0.33 -12.99 12.69
N THR A 527 -0.51 -11.68 12.76
CA THR A 527 -0.33 -10.78 11.60
C THR A 527 1.06 -10.90 11.01
N ALA A 528 2.09 -10.91 11.84
CA ALA A 528 3.48 -11.03 11.39
C ALA A 528 3.74 -12.36 10.65
N GLU A 529 3.12 -13.46 11.09
CA GLU A 529 3.19 -14.74 10.36
C GLU A 529 2.49 -14.68 9.01
N LEU A 530 1.24 -14.20 8.98
CA LEU A 530 0.44 -14.11 7.76
C LEU A 530 1.12 -13.26 6.67
N LEU A 531 1.74 -12.16 7.05
CA LEU A 531 2.42 -11.26 6.13
C LEU A 531 3.73 -11.82 5.55
N ARG A 532 4.33 -12.81 6.21
CA ARG A 532 5.55 -13.49 5.76
C ARG A 532 5.30 -14.77 4.97
N ILE A 533 4.06 -15.18 4.78
CA ILE A 533 3.72 -16.30 3.88
C ILE A 533 4.19 -15.94 2.46
N ASP A 534 4.87 -16.85 1.81
CA ASP A 534 5.22 -16.72 0.39
C ASP A 534 3.96 -16.92 -0.46
N ARG A 535 3.30 -15.81 -0.76
CA ARG A 535 2.05 -15.81 -1.51
C ARG A 535 2.22 -16.22 -2.96
N GLN A 536 3.42 -16.02 -3.53
CA GLN A 536 3.71 -16.50 -4.88
C GLN A 536 3.77 -18.03 -4.90
N ALA A 537 4.50 -18.63 -3.95
CA ALA A 537 4.54 -20.09 -3.81
C ALA A 537 3.15 -20.69 -3.57
N ILE A 538 2.29 -20.04 -2.78
CA ILE A 538 0.90 -20.47 -2.58
C ILE A 538 0.11 -20.43 -3.89
N ARG A 539 0.23 -19.37 -4.69
CA ARG A 539 -0.42 -19.27 -6.01
C ARG A 539 0.09 -20.36 -6.97
N GLU A 540 1.39 -20.61 -7.00
CA GLU A 540 1.99 -21.65 -7.84
C GLU A 540 1.49 -23.04 -7.43
N ALA A 541 1.41 -23.36 -6.14
CA ALA A 541 0.85 -24.60 -5.62
C ALA A 541 -0.64 -24.78 -5.96
N ALA A 542 -1.36 -23.66 -6.12
CA ALA A 542 -2.76 -23.62 -6.55
C ALA A 542 -2.94 -23.53 -8.08
N GLY A 543 -1.91 -23.88 -8.88
CA GLY A 543 -2.00 -23.82 -10.34
C GLY A 543 -2.15 -22.40 -10.91
N GLY A 544 -1.68 -21.39 -10.20
CA GLY A 544 -1.77 -19.97 -10.57
C GLY A 544 -3.02 -19.26 -10.02
N SER A 545 -3.96 -19.98 -9.38
CA SER A 545 -5.15 -19.38 -8.77
C SER A 545 -4.77 -18.47 -7.58
N PRO A 546 -5.29 -17.25 -7.50
CA PRO A 546 -5.13 -16.38 -6.35
C PRO A 546 -6.12 -16.69 -5.20
N GLU A 547 -7.09 -17.56 -5.40
CA GLU A 547 -8.20 -17.84 -4.45
C GLU A 547 -7.73 -18.25 -3.05
N PRO A 548 -6.66 -19.08 -2.86
CA PRO A 548 -6.18 -19.43 -1.53
C PRO A 548 -5.73 -18.22 -0.70
N LEU A 549 -5.33 -17.12 -1.34
CA LEU A 549 -4.97 -15.88 -0.63
C LEU A 549 -6.16 -15.24 0.10
N LEU A 550 -7.38 -15.60 -0.28
CA LEU A 550 -8.60 -15.13 0.40
C LEU A 550 -8.63 -15.55 1.87
N ALA A 551 -8.12 -16.76 2.18
CA ALA A 551 -8.01 -17.22 3.57
C ALA A 551 -7.02 -16.37 4.39
N ILE A 552 -5.93 -15.93 3.78
CA ILE A 552 -4.96 -15.02 4.43
C ILE A 552 -5.62 -13.67 4.72
N VAL A 553 -6.35 -13.11 3.76
CA VAL A 553 -7.09 -11.84 3.94
C VAL A 553 -8.16 -11.98 5.02
N TYR A 554 -8.88 -13.11 5.03
CA TYR A 554 -9.88 -13.43 6.06
C TYR A 554 -9.27 -13.46 7.46
N LEU A 555 -8.12 -14.13 7.64
CA LEU A 555 -7.43 -14.18 8.93
C LEU A 555 -6.88 -12.81 9.35
N LEU A 556 -6.38 -12.01 8.40
CA LEU A 556 -5.94 -10.63 8.69
C LEU A 556 -7.11 -9.74 9.16
N ASP A 557 -8.30 -9.89 8.58
CA ASP A 557 -9.50 -9.19 9.07
C ASP A 557 -9.86 -9.62 10.49
N ARG A 558 -9.85 -10.93 10.77
CA ARG A 558 -10.08 -11.49 12.12
C ARG A 558 -9.02 -11.03 13.12
N ALA A 559 -7.78 -10.85 12.70
CA ALA A 559 -6.70 -10.25 13.47
C ALA A 559 -6.88 -8.74 13.68
N GLY A 560 -7.89 -8.09 13.09
CA GLY A 560 -8.02 -6.63 13.12
C GLY A 560 -6.99 -5.88 12.27
N SER A 561 -6.14 -6.59 11.53
CA SER A 561 -5.11 -6.05 10.62
C SER A 561 -5.70 -5.75 9.23
N ARG A 562 -6.80 -5.00 9.22
CA ARG A 562 -7.59 -4.71 8.03
C ARG A 562 -6.79 -4.02 6.93
N GLN A 563 -5.88 -3.13 7.29
CA GLN A 563 -5.01 -2.45 6.34
C GLN A 563 -4.20 -3.43 5.49
N ALA A 564 -3.57 -4.42 6.13
CA ALA A 564 -2.78 -5.44 5.44
C ALA A 564 -3.65 -6.32 4.55
N GLY A 565 -4.83 -6.73 5.03
CA GLY A 565 -5.81 -7.48 4.24
C GLY A 565 -6.31 -6.70 3.03
N LEU A 566 -6.62 -5.40 3.20
CA LEU A 566 -7.02 -4.51 2.11
C LEU A 566 -5.93 -4.38 1.04
N GLN A 567 -4.67 -4.30 1.44
CA GLN A 567 -3.55 -4.21 0.49
C GLN A 567 -3.45 -5.48 -0.38
N ILE A 568 -3.55 -6.66 0.24
CA ILE A 568 -3.54 -7.94 -0.50
C ILE A 568 -4.77 -8.03 -1.42
N ALA A 569 -5.96 -7.69 -0.92
CA ALA A 569 -7.19 -7.72 -1.70
C ALA A 569 -7.13 -6.80 -2.94
N ARG A 570 -6.59 -5.59 -2.78
CA ARG A 570 -6.49 -4.60 -3.87
C ARG A 570 -5.44 -4.93 -4.93
N VAL A 571 -4.37 -5.60 -4.56
CA VAL A 571 -3.22 -5.83 -5.45
C VAL A 571 -3.20 -7.26 -5.96
N GLU A 572 -3.28 -8.23 -5.06
CA GLU A 572 -3.06 -9.64 -5.39
C GLU A 572 -4.37 -10.38 -5.74
N LEU A 573 -5.52 -9.88 -5.25
CA LEU A 573 -6.85 -10.42 -5.54
C LEU A 573 -7.68 -9.48 -6.45
N ALA A 574 -7.04 -8.50 -7.08
CA ALA A 574 -7.70 -7.56 -7.98
C ALA A 574 -8.47 -8.29 -9.08
N GLU A 575 -7.88 -9.31 -9.70
CA GLU A 575 -8.49 -10.13 -10.75
C GLU A 575 -9.83 -10.76 -10.32
N ILE A 576 -9.98 -11.10 -9.03
CA ILE A 576 -11.25 -11.65 -8.50
C ILE A 576 -12.25 -10.52 -8.25
N LEU A 577 -11.81 -9.38 -7.70
CA LEU A 577 -12.67 -8.20 -7.52
C LEU A 577 -13.23 -7.68 -8.84
N GLU A 578 -12.47 -7.82 -9.92
CA GLU A 578 -12.85 -7.38 -11.27
C GLU A 578 -13.93 -8.25 -11.91
N ARG A 579 -14.13 -9.49 -11.44
CA ARG A 579 -15.26 -10.34 -11.88
C ARG A 579 -16.62 -9.78 -11.45
N GLY A 580 -16.63 -8.69 -10.69
CA GLY A 580 -17.82 -8.06 -10.15
C GLY A 580 -18.33 -8.73 -8.86
N TYR A 581 -19.36 -8.12 -8.26
CA TYR A 581 -20.01 -8.64 -7.05
C TYR A 581 -20.94 -9.79 -7.40
N GLY A 582 -20.64 -10.98 -6.91
CA GLY A 582 -21.41 -12.20 -7.15
C GLY A 582 -21.27 -13.21 -6.00
N PRO A 583 -21.92 -14.39 -6.09
CA PRO A 583 -21.89 -15.41 -5.03
C PRO A 583 -20.45 -15.83 -4.66
N GLU A 584 -19.59 -15.99 -5.67
CA GLU A 584 -18.21 -16.44 -5.51
C GLU A 584 -17.27 -15.34 -4.99
N THR A 585 -17.61 -14.08 -5.21
CA THR A 585 -16.78 -12.92 -4.85
C THR A 585 -17.28 -12.18 -3.61
N ALA A 586 -18.47 -12.49 -3.11
CA ALA A 586 -19.13 -11.77 -2.02
C ALA A 586 -18.28 -11.69 -0.74
N LEU A 587 -17.58 -12.78 -0.37
CA LEU A 587 -16.68 -12.77 0.78
C LEU A 587 -15.52 -11.79 0.57
N LEU A 588 -14.86 -11.85 -0.60
CA LEU A 588 -13.76 -10.93 -0.92
C LEU A 588 -14.23 -9.48 -0.92
N TYR A 589 -15.41 -9.20 -1.47
CA TYR A 589 -15.99 -7.84 -1.43
C TYR A 589 -16.21 -7.37 0.01
N ARG A 590 -16.78 -8.20 0.91
CA ARG A 590 -16.91 -7.84 2.33
C ARG A 590 -15.57 -7.59 3.01
N LEU A 591 -14.55 -8.39 2.69
CA LEU A 591 -13.19 -8.21 3.23
C LEU A 591 -12.47 -7.00 2.63
N ALA A 592 -12.74 -6.67 1.37
CA ALA A 592 -12.19 -5.49 0.69
C ALA A 592 -12.92 -4.18 1.08
N TYR A 593 -14.15 -4.28 1.60
CA TYR A 593 -14.97 -3.15 2.04
C TYR A 593 -15.53 -3.38 3.45
N PRO A 594 -14.68 -3.54 4.49
CA PRO A 594 -15.12 -3.89 5.84
C PRO A 594 -15.80 -2.72 6.54
N LEU A 595 -16.83 -3.01 7.35
CA LEU A 595 -17.51 -2.03 8.22
C LEU A 595 -16.68 -1.81 9.51
N ALA A 596 -15.59 -1.06 9.42
CA ALA A 596 -14.79 -0.72 10.58
C ALA A 596 -15.36 0.50 11.34
N TYR A 597 -15.29 0.45 12.67
CA TYR A 597 -15.78 1.54 13.55
C TYR A 597 -17.23 1.91 13.30
N ARG A 598 -18.09 0.94 12.91
CA ARG A 598 -19.45 1.19 12.40
C ARG A 598 -20.30 2.03 13.34
N ASP A 599 -20.28 1.76 14.64
CA ASP A 599 -21.06 2.52 15.65
C ASP A 599 -20.66 4.00 15.65
N LEU A 600 -19.35 4.30 15.62
CA LEU A 600 -18.85 5.68 15.55
C LEU A 600 -19.24 6.36 14.22
N VAL A 601 -19.18 5.61 13.11
CA VAL A 601 -19.57 6.09 11.79
C VAL A 601 -21.05 6.46 11.79
N GLU A 602 -21.94 5.56 12.22
CA GLU A 602 -23.39 5.78 12.20
C GLU A 602 -23.83 6.90 13.15
N GLU A 603 -23.25 6.97 14.36
CA GLU A 603 -23.55 8.04 15.30
C GLU A 603 -23.21 9.41 14.71
N ASN A 604 -21.99 9.56 14.18
CA ASN A 604 -21.53 10.84 13.66
C ASN A 604 -22.15 11.18 12.30
N ALA A 605 -22.39 10.19 11.45
CA ALA A 605 -23.11 10.36 10.19
C ALA A 605 -24.51 10.97 10.41
N ARG A 606 -25.29 10.41 11.33
CA ARG A 606 -26.62 10.95 11.73
C ARG A 606 -26.52 12.36 12.32
N ARG A 607 -25.50 12.60 13.18
CA ARG A 607 -25.29 13.89 13.86
C ARG A 607 -25.00 15.03 12.89
N TYR A 608 -24.25 14.78 11.82
CA TYR A 608 -23.76 15.80 10.89
C TYR A 608 -24.38 15.72 9.49
N GLY A 609 -25.41 14.89 9.29
CA GLY A 609 -26.14 14.80 8.01
C GLY A 609 -25.28 14.23 6.87
N VAL A 610 -24.39 13.28 7.18
CA VAL A 610 -23.53 12.63 6.18
C VAL A 610 -24.06 11.22 5.94
N PRO A 611 -24.12 10.71 4.68
CA PRO A 611 -24.38 9.30 4.45
C PRO A 611 -23.30 8.43 5.10
N ALA A 612 -23.70 7.46 5.95
CA ALA A 612 -22.78 6.63 6.71
C ALA A 612 -21.80 5.87 5.81
N ASP A 613 -22.28 5.38 4.67
CA ASP A 613 -21.47 4.63 3.71
C ASP A 613 -20.51 5.54 2.93
N LEU A 614 -20.83 6.83 2.75
CA LEU A 614 -19.89 7.80 2.17
C LEU A 614 -18.73 8.11 3.16
N LEU A 615 -19.05 8.25 4.44
CA LEU A 615 -18.01 8.41 5.47
C LEU A 615 -17.12 7.17 5.57
N GLN A 616 -17.72 5.97 5.53
CA GLN A 616 -16.99 4.70 5.55
C GLN A 616 -16.06 4.59 4.33
N ALA A 617 -16.54 4.97 3.14
CA ALA A 617 -15.77 5.00 1.91
C ALA A 617 -14.59 5.99 2.00
N LEU A 618 -14.85 7.18 2.52
CA LEU A 618 -13.80 8.19 2.74
C LEU A 618 -12.71 7.66 3.67
N MET A 619 -13.06 7.10 4.83
CA MET A 619 -12.10 6.53 5.78
C MET A 619 -11.26 5.41 5.15
N ARG A 620 -11.88 4.57 4.31
CA ARG A 620 -11.18 3.51 3.57
C ARG A 620 -10.15 4.07 2.59
N GLU A 621 -10.48 5.11 1.85
CA GLU A 621 -9.58 5.72 0.87
C GLU A 621 -8.49 6.59 1.50
N GLU A 622 -8.76 7.20 2.65
CA GLU A 622 -7.81 8.08 3.36
C GLU A 622 -6.74 7.30 4.14
N SER A 623 -7.14 6.28 4.88
CA SER A 623 -6.25 5.61 5.83
C SER A 623 -6.18 4.09 5.67
N SER A 624 -6.92 3.49 4.74
CA SER A 624 -7.19 2.05 4.75
C SER A 624 -7.71 1.56 6.12
N LEU A 625 -8.47 2.43 6.81
CA LEU A 625 -9.08 2.17 8.13
C LEU A 625 -8.07 2.03 9.29
N ASP A 626 -6.85 2.55 9.14
CA ASP A 626 -5.83 2.59 10.19
C ASP A 626 -5.89 3.94 10.96
N PRO A 627 -6.20 3.92 12.29
CA PRO A 627 -6.29 5.13 13.09
C PRO A 627 -4.93 5.77 13.40
N LEU A 628 -3.83 5.02 13.25
CA LEU A 628 -2.49 5.47 13.65
C LEU A 628 -1.72 6.14 12.51
N VAL A 629 -2.22 6.03 11.29
CA VAL A 629 -1.52 6.51 10.09
C VAL A 629 -1.31 8.02 10.12
N VAL A 630 -0.09 8.44 9.75
CA VAL A 630 0.29 9.85 9.53
C VAL A 630 0.88 9.96 8.14
N SER A 631 0.28 10.76 7.27
CA SER A 631 0.80 10.95 5.92
C SER A 631 2.11 11.76 5.92
N TRP A 632 2.85 11.71 4.83
CA TRP A 632 4.04 12.54 4.63
C TRP A 632 3.76 14.05 4.76
N ALA A 633 2.52 14.48 4.46
CA ALA A 633 2.08 15.87 4.60
C ALA A 633 1.61 16.21 6.02
N GLY A 634 1.60 15.24 6.95
CA GLY A 634 1.18 15.44 8.34
C GLY A 634 -0.33 15.30 8.58
N ALA A 635 -1.09 14.72 7.64
CA ALA A 635 -2.47 14.35 7.87
C ALA A 635 -2.55 13.10 8.77
N VAL A 636 -3.53 13.02 9.69
CA VAL A 636 -3.53 12.05 10.79
C VAL A 636 -4.85 11.27 10.88
N GLY A 637 -4.73 9.96 11.08
CA GLY A 637 -5.78 9.07 11.54
C GLY A 637 -6.80 8.67 10.46
N LEU A 638 -7.93 8.10 10.89
CA LEU A 638 -8.93 7.46 10.03
C LEU A 638 -9.40 8.31 8.85
N THR A 639 -9.62 9.59 9.07
CA THR A 639 -10.12 10.53 8.06
C THR A 639 -9.01 11.47 7.54
N GLN A 640 -7.75 11.19 7.83
CA GLN A 640 -6.56 11.92 7.39
C GLN A 640 -6.70 13.45 7.49
N LEU A 641 -6.98 13.92 8.70
CA LEU A 641 -7.13 15.35 8.95
C LEU A 641 -5.77 16.04 9.11
N MET A 642 -5.60 17.14 8.39
CA MET A 642 -4.53 18.09 8.72
C MET A 642 -4.80 18.69 10.10
N VAL A 643 -3.80 18.73 10.97
CA VAL A 643 -3.93 19.21 12.37
C VAL A 643 -4.56 20.60 12.44
N GLN A 644 -4.22 21.50 11.50
CA GLN A 644 -4.78 22.85 11.45
C GLN A 644 -6.27 22.85 11.10
N THR A 645 -6.69 22.03 10.13
CA THR A 645 -8.10 21.81 9.78
C THR A 645 -8.87 21.26 10.97
N ALA A 646 -8.30 20.23 11.62
CA ALA A 646 -8.90 19.61 12.80
C ALA A 646 -9.09 20.61 13.95
N ARG A 647 -8.12 21.47 14.23
CA ARG A 647 -8.23 22.54 15.24
C ARG A 647 -9.35 23.52 14.92
N SER A 648 -9.46 23.91 13.67
CA SER A 648 -10.51 24.84 13.23
C SER A 648 -11.91 24.26 13.39
N VAL A 649 -12.08 22.97 13.03
CA VAL A 649 -13.35 22.26 13.20
C VAL A 649 -13.64 22.01 14.68
N ALA A 650 -12.66 21.52 15.46
CA ALA A 650 -12.80 21.27 16.88
C ALA A 650 -13.24 22.51 17.66
N LYS A 651 -12.68 23.70 17.33
CA LYS A 651 -13.09 24.99 17.91
C LYS A 651 -14.58 25.27 17.66
N ARG A 652 -15.07 25.03 16.43
CA ARG A 652 -16.50 25.22 16.08
C ARG A 652 -17.42 24.25 16.83
N LEU A 653 -16.89 23.05 17.13
CA LEU A 653 -17.62 22.01 17.87
C LEU A 653 -17.53 22.16 19.40
N GLY A 654 -16.83 23.17 19.92
CA GLY A 654 -16.60 23.34 21.35
C GLY A 654 -15.73 22.25 21.96
N LEU A 655 -14.90 21.55 21.17
CA LEU A 655 -13.95 20.56 21.64
C LEU A 655 -12.69 21.25 22.17
N GLY A 656 -12.03 20.64 23.14
CA GLY A 656 -10.75 21.12 23.65
C GLY A 656 -9.62 21.07 22.59
N PRO A 657 -8.40 21.44 22.96
CA PRO A 657 -7.24 21.46 22.06
C PRO A 657 -7.04 20.10 21.39
N VAL A 658 -6.71 20.14 20.10
CA VAL A 658 -6.46 18.94 19.27
C VAL A 658 -5.04 19.02 18.69
N ASP A 659 -4.30 17.95 18.87
CA ASP A 659 -2.98 17.71 18.28
C ASP A 659 -2.94 16.39 17.50
N ALA A 660 -1.78 16.06 16.94
CA ALA A 660 -1.61 14.81 16.19
C ALA A 660 -1.82 13.55 17.05
N GLY A 661 -1.48 13.59 18.34
CA GLY A 661 -1.69 12.48 19.26
C GLY A 661 -3.18 12.20 19.47
N ARG A 662 -3.95 13.25 19.73
CA ARG A 662 -5.40 13.14 19.94
C ARG A 662 -6.16 12.75 18.65
N LEU A 663 -5.64 13.08 17.47
CA LEU A 663 -6.22 12.65 16.21
C LEU A 663 -6.01 11.18 15.89
N LYS A 664 -5.17 10.45 16.62
CA LYS A 664 -5.06 9.00 16.54
C LYS A 664 -6.16 8.26 17.31
N ASP A 665 -6.89 8.96 18.19
CA ASP A 665 -8.08 8.42 18.82
C ASP A 665 -9.24 8.34 17.82
N PRO A 666 -9.81 7.13 17.55
CA PRO A 666 -10.86 6.94 16.55
C PRO A 666 -12.10 7.82 16.78
N ALA A 667 -12.56 7.94 18.03
CA ALA A 667 -13.78 8.70 18.33
C ALA A 667 -13.61 10.20 18.03
N THR A 668 -12.47 10.76 18.41
CA THR A 668 -12.11 12.15 18.14
C THR A 668 -11.96 12.40 16.64
N ASN A 669 -11.23 11.52 15.94
CA ASN A 669 -10.94 11.66 14.51
C ASN A 669 -12.21 11.57 13.66
N VAL A 670 -13.03 10.53 13.86
CA VAL A 670 -14.28 10.32 13.12
C VAL A 670 -15.24 11.49 13.38
N ARG A 671 -15.38 11.95 14.62
CA ARG A 671 -16.25 13.09 14.95
C ARG A 671 -15.86 14.36 14.20
N ILE A 672 -14.59 14.72 14.22
CA ILE A 672 -14.08 15.94 13.57
C ILE A 672 -14.16 15.80 12.03
N GLY A 673 -13.74 14.66 11.49
CA GLY A 673 -13.75 14.38 10.06
C GLY A 673 -15.16 14.38 9.48
N THR A 674 -16.12 13.77 10.19
CA THR A 674 -17.53 13.77 9.77
C THR A 674 -18.13 15.17 9.80
N ALA A 675 -17.85 15.95 10.84
CA ALA A 675 -18.32 17.34 10.92
C ALA A 675 -17.73 18.20 9.77
N TYR A 676 -16.46 17.94 9.40
CA TYR A 676 -15.86 18.62 8.25
C TYR A 676 -16.53 18.20 6.93
N LEU A 677 -16.71 16.90 6.69
CA LEU A 677 -17.39 16.40 5.49
C LEU A 677 -18.84 16.90 5.41
N GLY A 678 -19.57 16.90 6.53
CA GLY A 678 -20.93 17.46 6.60
C GLY A 678 -20.97 18.94 6.24
N SER A 679 -20.00 19.74 6.68
CA SER A 679 -19.90 21.15 6.31
C SER A 679 -19.61 21.35 4.81
N LEU A 680 -18.90 20.42 4.18
CA LEU A 680 -18.66 20.45 2.73
C LEU A 680 -19.89 20.02 1.93
N LEU A 681 -20.62 19.00 2.38
CA LEU A 681 -21.90 18.61 1.79
C LEU A 681 -22.90 19.76 1.85
N GLN A 682 -23.02 20.44 2.99
CA GLN A 682 -23.86 21.61 3.13
C GLN A 682 -23.43 22.74 2.19
N ARG A 683 -22.12 23.01 2.09
CA ARG A 683 -21.57 24.05 1.20
C ARG A 683 -21.83 23.78 -0.28
N PHE A 684 -21.80 22.53 -0.69
CA PHE A 684 -21.99 22.09 -2.08
C PHE A 684 -23.35 21.43 -2.31
N GLU A 685 -24.37 21.82 -1.54
CA GLU A 685 -25.78 21.47 -1.73
C GLU A 685 -26.06 19.96 -1.84
N GLY A 686 -25.31 19.16 -1.04
CA GLY A 686 -25.44 17.71 -1.05
C GLY A 686 -24.66 16.99 -2.15
N ASN A 687 -23.94 17.72 -3.02
CA ASN A 687 -23.17 17.11 -4.10
C ASN A 687 -21.96 16.34 -3.56
N TRP A 688 -22.01 15.01 -3.65
CA TRP A 688 -20.98 14.11 -3.11
C TRP A 688 -19.62 14.31 -3.80
N ALA A 689 -19.60 14.49 -5.12
CA ALA A 689 -18.35 14.65 -5.88
C ALA A 689 -17.64 15.95 -5.50
N LEU A 690 -18.38 17.06 -5.38
CA LEU A 690 -17.82 18.34 -4.98
C LEU A 690 -17.37 18.35 -3.51
N ALA A 691 -18.13 17.66 -2.62
CA ALA A 691 -17.74 17.52 -1.23
C ALA A 691 -16.44 16.71 -1.07
N CYS A 692 -16.29 15.61 -1.80
CA CYS A 692 -15.05 14.83 -1.85
C CYS A 692 -13.87 15.64 -2.43
N ALA A 693 -14.10 16.39 -3.52
CA ALA A 693 -13.09 17.30 -4.06
C ALA A 693 -12.66 18.37 -3.03
N GLY A 694 -13.65 18.94 -2.31
CA GLY A 694 -13.42 19.92 -1.24
C GLY A 694 -12.69 19.35 -0.04
N TYR A 695 -12.90 18.09 0.28
CA TYR A 695 -12.19 17.37 1.34
C TYR A 695 -10.69 17.25 1.03
N ASN A 696 -10.37 16.83 -0.20
CA ASN A 696 -8.99 16.58 -0.64
C ASN A 696 -8.23 17.88 -0.97
N ALA A 697 -8.79 18.76 -1.81
CA ALA A 697 -8.11 19.97 -2.30
C ALA A 697 -8.45 21.24 -1.50
N GLY A 698 -9.39 21.14 -0.56
CA GLY A 698 -9.95 22.27 0.16
C GLY A 698 -11.08 23.00 -0.59
N PRO A 699 -12.10 23.51 0.13
CA PRO A 699 -13.29 24.10 -0.48
C PRO A 699 -12.98 25.36 -1.32
N GLY A 700 -11.95 26.11 -0.99
CA GLY A 700 -11.54 27.28 -1.77
C GLY A 700 -11.02 26.94 -3.17
N ALA A 701 -10.35 25.80 -3.33
CA ALA A 701 -9.91 25.32 -4.65
C ALA A 701 -11.14 24.95 -5.52
N VAL A 702 -12.06 24.18 -4.95
CA VAL A 702 -13.29 23.78 -5.65
C VAL A 702 -14.12 25.00 -6.06
N SER A 703 -14.29 26.00 -5.17
CA SER A 703 -15.00 27.23 -5.52
C SER A 703 -14.36 28.00 -6.69
N ARG A 704 -13.03 28.04 -6.77
CA ARG A 704 -12.33 28.65 -7.93
C ARG A 704 -12.56 27.83 -9.21
N TRP A 705 -12.57 26.51 -9.14
CA TRP A 705 -12.83 25.66 -10.30
C TRP A 705 -14.28 25.79 -10.78
N LEU A 706 -15.25 25.88 -9.86
CA LEU A 706 -16.64 26.12 -10.20
C LEU A 706 -16.83 27.51 -10.84
N ALA A 707 -16.16 28.54 -10.34
CA ALA A 707 -16.20 29.87 -10.95
C ALA A 707 -15.65 29.89 -12.40
N ALA A 708 -14.69 29.01 -12.69
CA ALA A 708 -14.10 28.92 -14.02
C ALA A 708 -14.81 27.96 -14.99
N ARG A 709 -15.50 26.93 -14.48
CA ARG A 709 -16.04 25.78 -15.23
C ARG A 709 -17.38 25.25 -14.69
N GLY A 710 -18.10 26.01 -13.87
CA GLY A 710 -19.34 25.52 -13.25
C GLY A 710 -20.52 25.39 -14.21
N ASP A 711 -20.39 25.89 -15.42
CA ASP A 711 -21.33 25.70 -16.54
C ASP A 711 -21.29 24.28 -17.12
N LEU A 712 -20.17 23.54 -16.90
CA LEU A 712 -20.06 22.15 -17.31
C LEU A 712 -21.06 21.26 -16.54
N LEU A 713 -21.45 20.15 -17.16
CA LEU A 713 -22.13 19.08 -16.43
C LEU A 713 -21.19 18.46 -15.40
N LEU A 714 -21.75 17.91 -14.31
CA LEU A 714 -20.95 17.40 -13.20
C LEU A 714 -19.96 16.30 -13.61
N ASP A 715 -20.37 15.41 -14.52
CA ASP A 715 -19.50 14.36 -15.06
C ASP A 715 -18.30 14.96 -15.83
N GLU A 716 -18.53 15.98 -16.64
CA GLU A 716 -17.47 16.71 -17.37
C GLU A 716 -16.60 17.53 -16.41
N PHE A 717 -17.21 18.20 -15.44
CA PHE A 717 -16.47 18.96 -14.43
C PHE A 717 -15.47 18.09 -13.65
N VAL A 718 -15.89 16.88 -13.24
CA VAL A 718 -15.00 15.96 -12.51
C VAL A 718 -13.81 15.55 -13.37
N GLU A 719 -13.99 15.30 -14.68
CA GLU A 719 -12.87 15.02 -15.61
C GLU A 719 -11.92 16.23 -15.81
N GLU A 720 -12.46 17.43 -15.69
CA GLU A 720 -11.74 18.71 -15.85
C GLU A 720 -11.12 19.25 -14.54
N ILE A 721 -11.23 18.54 -13.41
CA ILE A 721 -10.52 18.92 -12.18
C ILE A 721 -9.02 19.01 -12.48
N PRO A 722 -8.38 20.19 -12.28
CA PRO A 722 -7.00 20.42 -12.72
C PRO A 722 -5.94 19.60 -11.97
N ILE A 723 -6.28 19.11 -10.78
CA ILE A 723 -5.39 18.31 -9.92
C ILE A 723 -5.74 16.84 -10.09
N ASP A 724 -4.89 16.09 -10.79
CA ASP A 724 -5.07 14.66 -11.05
C ASP A 724 -5.32 13.84 -9.78
N GLN A 725 -4.59 14.15 -8.70
CA GLN A 725 -4.77 13.51 -7.40
C GLN A 725 -6.21 13.69 -6.90
N THR A 726 -6.75 14.89 -6.98
CA THR A 726 -8.11 15.19 -6.49
C THR A 726 -9.15 14.56 -7.40
N ARG A 727 -8.97 14.63 -8.72
CA ARG A 727 -9.86 13.98 -9.70
C ARG A 727 -9.97 12.48 -9.44
N ASN A 728 -8.84 11.80 -9.29
CA ASN A 728 -8.80 10.38 -9.00
C ASN A 728 -9.31 10.05 -7.59
N TYR A 729 -9.10 10.92 -6.61
CA TYR A 729 -9.63 10.78 -5.25
C TYR A 729 -11.17 10.78 -5.25
N VAL A 730 -11.81 11.74 -5.92
CA VAL A 730 -13.27 11.80 -6.04
C VAL A 730 -13.83 10.48 -6.58
N LYS A 731 -13.25 9.98 -7.68
CA LYS A 731 -13.70 8.73 -8.30
C LYS A 731 -13.54 7.54 -7.35
N ARG A 732 -12.38 7.38 -6.70
CA ARG A 732 -12.14 6.27 -5.77
C ARG A 732 -13.06 6.29 -4.54
N VAL A 733 -13.29 7.47 -3.96
CA VAL A 733 -14.23 7.56 -2.82
C VAL A 733 -15.64 7.18 -3.25
N LEU A 734 -16.08 7.61 -4.44
CA LEU A 734 -17.40 7.28 -4.97
C LEU A 734 -17.50 5.83 -5.47
N ASP A 735 -16.44 5.24 -6.00
CA ASP A 735 -16.35 3.78 -6.24
C ASP A 735 -16.57 3.01 -4.93
N SER A 736 -15.81 3.39 -3.89
CA SER A 736 -15.95 2.77 -2.57
C SER A 736 -17.33 2.97 -1.97
N PHE A 737 -17.92 4.17 -2.13
CA PHE A 737 -19.29 4.44 -1.70
C PHE A 737 -20.32 3.54 -2.42
N ALA A 738 -20.19 3.42 -3.75
CA ALA A 738 -21.06 2.53 -4.53
C ALA A 738 -20.90 1.06 -4.09
N ALA A 739 -19.66 0.62 -3.80
CA ALA A 739 -19.41 -0.72 -3.30
C ALA A 739 -20.02 -0.97 -1.91
N TYR A 740 -19.88 -0.05 -0.96
CA TYR A 740 -20.51 -0.17 0.36
C TYR A 740 -22.02 -0.24 0.25
N ARG A 741 -22.64 0.60 -0.60
CA ARG A 741 -24.08 0.57 -0.85
C ARG A 741 -24.52 -0.74 -1.49
N LEU A 742 -23.76 -1.25 -2.47
CA LEU A 742 -24.05 -2.53 -3.13
C LEU A 742 -24.01 -3.70 -2.15
N ILE A 743 -23.02 -3.73 -1.25
CA ILE A 743 -22.80 -4.85 -0.31
C ILE A 743 -23.77 -4.79 0.88
N TYR A 744 -23.97 -3.58 1.47
CA TYR A 744 -24.62 -3.40 2.77
C TYR A 744 -25.92 -2.59 2.71
N GLY A 745 -26.23 -1.96 1.58
CA GLY A 745 -27.45 -1.20 1.41
C GLY A 745 -28.69 -2.08 1.30
N GLU A 746 -29.86 -1.51 1.55
CA GLU A 746 -31.15 -2.18 1.46
C GLU A 746 -32.07 -1.45 0.47
N GLY A 747 -32.98 -2.18 -0.16
CA GLY A 747 -33.99 -1.62 -1.04
C GLY A 747 -33.43 -0.71 -2.14
N GLU A 748 -34.11 0.40 -2.39
CA GLU A 748 -33.71 1.38 -3.43
C GLU A 748 -32.38 2.08 -3.11
N ASP A 749 -32.11 2.30 -1.85
CA ASP A 749 -30.87 2.91 -1.37
C ASP A 749 -29.61 2.11 -1.72
N ARG A 750 -29.74 0.85 -2.11
CA ARG A 750 -28.64 -0.02 -2.54
C ARG A 750 -27.99 0.44 -3.84
N PHE A 751 -28.74 1.17 -4.66
CA PHE A 751 -28.30 1.61 -5.99
C PHE A 751 -28.37 3.14 -6.11
N PRO A 752 -27.49 3.87 -5.42
CA PRO A 752 -27.48 5.33 -5.50
C PRO A 752 -27.19 5.80 -6.93
N ALA A 753 -27.74 6.95 -7.27
CA ALA A 753 -27.57 7.59 -8.57
C ALA A 753 -27.05 9.02 -8.39
N ILE A 754 -26.23 9.48 -9.31
CA ILE A 754 -25.84 10.89 -9.44
C ILE A 754 -26.65 11.46 -10.62
N PRO A 755 -27.64 12.31 -10.38
CA PRO A 755 -28.46 12.87 -11.45
C PRO A 755 -27.62 13.75 -12.39
N PRO A 756 -27.96 13.76 -13.70
CA PRO A 756 -27.31 14.67 -14.63
C PRO A 756 -27.70 16.12 -14.28
N GLY A 757 -26.69 16.97 -14.14
CA GLY A 757 -26.89 18.38 -13.82
C GLY A 757 -25.60 19.17 -13.97
N ARG A 758 -25.69 20.50 -13.89
CA ARG A 758 -24.48 21.34 -13.89
C ARG A 758 -23.69 21.16 -12.60
N ALA A 759 -22.39 21.39 -12.68
CA ALA A 759 -21.50 21.33 -11.51
C ALA A 759 -21.79 22.49 -10.53
N ALA A 760 -22.01 23.69 -11.05
CA ALA A 760 -22.53 24.80 -10.25
C ALA A 760 -24.08 24.73 -10.19
N PRO A 761 -24.68 25.05 -9.04
CA PRO A 761 -26.14 25.10 -8.89
C PRO A 761 -26.77 26.17 -9.77
#